data_f2190659e7fe3fe8d524d087ef1fc964
#
_entry.id   f2190659e7fe3fe8d524d087ef1fc964
#
_cell.length_a   1.000
_cell.length_b   1.000
_cell.length_c   1.000
_cell.angle_alpha   90.00
_cell.angle_beta   90.00
_cell.angle_gamma   90.00
#
_symmetry.space_group_name_H-M   'P 1'
#
loop_
_entity.id
_entity.type
_entity.pdbx_description
1 polymer ?
#
loop_
_entity_poly.entity_id
_entity_poly.type
_entity_poly.pdbx_seq_one_letter_code
_entity_poly.pdbx_strand_id
1 'polypeptide(L)'
;MLGVVAVWGADGSPLPLGAPRRREVLGRLLVARGRVVPVGRLVADLWEDEPPAGAVGAVRTFVAALRRALEPARPARRPSRLLVTDGPGYALRAGRGAVDAWRFEDTAARAAEAPPHAAVALWDEALARWRGPVLADFAGVAWAAAEQARLEALRLDAVERRADALLATGAARAAVADLRAHLAAHPGREDGWVLLATALDRSGRRGEALDTLRHARKALTGAYGPGGAAALARTEARVLSGTAGPAAEPAGAAGGVWDRAAAAWDRTVPARSRARLHATAGLLRDLAVTGADGLEEAREHRRDLVAAAETTGDTELTARIIGSYDVPAVWTRADDPGAAAELVRAAARAAARLGPDGPPALRARLLSVVAVESRGDTTADTAPPRAADAPTTDTALPWTPGTPADAPAPPRTPGTPADHPAPPSAPDIPVGDTAPPPWTPGTPVAEPWRLRAGRAAEEAVRLARRLQDPTLLAFALNGAFMQSFAGCGSAAHRDVLGTELTRLAVDHQLPNHEVLGRLIRLQALAGLGDFAAADAQAEEIDRLAHRNERPLAGVFTAWYRALRSCETDGWPAARTEYARVLAETAACGMPGLTRGAAVLVALVPVMRDDALPDPDDFAHLDPGPYRPWLDPLLLAASGATQQARRALTEVPRPPHDLLQEAWWCVLARAAASVGHLPVLRRTRAELTPAAAELAGAGSGLISFGPVAHHLRTADAALTAYAPPSGVPAGDCRHP
;
A
#
# COMPACT_ATOMS: atom_id res chain seq x y z
N MET A 1 36.98 2.91 9.63
CA MET A 1 35.99 3.89 9.13
C MET A 1 35.25 4.58 10.27
N LEU A 2 34.89 3.86 11.32
CA LEU A 2 34.19 4.41 12.49
C LEU A 2 35.16 5.13 13.44
N GLY A 3 35.79 6.18 12.95
CA GLY A 3 36.87 6.97 13.51
C GLY A 3 37.88 7.33 12.43
N VAL A 4 39.16 7.55 12.80
CA VAL A 4 40.26 7.74 11.83
C VAL A 4 40.45 6.47 10.98
N VAL A 5 40.91 6.62 9.74
CA VAL A 5 41.19 5.47 8.88
C VAL A 5 42.46 4.76 9.36
N ALA A 6 42.28 3.58 9.93
CA ALA A 6 43.35 2.74 10.44
C ALA A 6 43.13 1.29 9.97
N VAL A 7 44.21 0.52 9.93
CA VAL A 7 44.24 -0.89 9.55
C VAL A 7 45.05 -1.68 10.58
N TRP A 8 44.59 -2.89 10.88
CA TRP A 8 45.26 -3.81 11.78
C TRP A 8 45.58 -5.11 11.06
N GLY A 9 46.69 -5.69 11.38
CA GLY A 9 47.08 -7.03 10.94
C GLY A 9 46.19 -8.11 11.56
N ALA A 10 46.36 -9.35 11.11
CA ALA A 10 45.63 -10.50 11.67
C ALA A 10 46.02 -10.78 13.15
N ASP A 11 47.15 -10.30 13.57
CA ASP A 11 47.69 -10.37 14.95
C ASP A 11 47.18 -9.20 15.84
N GLY A 12 46.35 -8.32 15.30
CA GLY A 12 45.86 -7.14 16.01
C GLY A 12 46.82 -5.97 16.06
N SER A 13 48.01 -6.06 15.44
CA SER A 13 48.99 -4.96 15.38
C SER A 13 48.54 -3.88 14.36
N PRO A 14 48.78 -2.60 14.67
CA PRO A 14 48.45 -1.52 13.73
C PRO A 14 49.43 -1.54 12.54
N LEU A 15 48.87 -1.50 11.32
CA LEU A 15 49.63 -1.42 10.08
C LEU A 15 49.89 0.04 9.69
N PRO A 16 51.16 0.44 9.42
CA PRO A 16 51.46 1.83 9.08
C PRO A 16 51.01 2.16 7.65
N LEU A 17 49.98 3.01 7.55
CA LEU A 17 49.49 3.48 6.24
C LEU A 17 50.33 4.63 5.64
N GLY A 18 51.16 5.28 6.47
CA GLY A 18 52.06 6.36 6.05
C GLY A 18 51.35 7.69 5.79
N ALA A 19 51.69 8.40 4.74
CA ALA A 19 51.29 9.76 4.44
C ALA A 19 49.74 9.92 4.35
N PRO A 20 49.15 11.10 4.69
CA PRO A 20 47.73 11.36 4.69
C PRO A 20 47.01 11.00 3.37
N ARG A 21 47.64 11.33 2.23
CA ARG A 21 47.05 11.00 0.89
C ARG A 21 46.87 9.47 0.66
N ARG A 22 47.69 8.62 1.27
CA ARG A 22 47.47 7.16 1.20
C ARG A 22 46.24 6.72 1.98
N ARG A 23 46.03 7.32 3.18
CA ARG A 23 44.80 7.06 3.95
C ARG A 23 43.58 7.55 3.20
N GLU A 24 43.70 8.66 2.49
CA GLU A 24 42.63 9.23 1.66
C GLU A 24 42.23 8.28 0.52
N VAL A 25 43.20 7.75 -0.25
CA VAL A 25 42.94 6.73 -1.27
C VAL A 25 42.27 5.50 -0.67
N LEU A 26 42.73 5.02 0.49
CA LEU A 26 42.11 3.88 1.15
C LEU A 26 40.68 4.20 1.62
N GLY A 27 40.46 5.35 2.23
CA GLY A 27 39.12 5.82 2.67
C GLY A 27 38.16 5.89 1.50
N ARG A 28 38.58 6.45 0.38
CA ARG A 28 37.78 6.55 -0.84
C ARG A 28 37.39 5.18 -1.41
N LEU A 29 38.31 4.22 -1.37
CA LEU A 29 38.04 2.84 -1.81
C LEU A 29 37.15 2.08 -0.84
N LEU A 30 37.23 2.35 0.46
CA LEU A 30 36.34 1.81 1.48
C LEU A 30 34.89 2.29 1.25
N VAL A 31 34.71 3.59 0.99
CA VAL A 31 33.39 4.19 0.65
C VAL A 31 32.83 3.59 -0.65
N ALA A 32 33.68 3.21 -1.60
CA ALA A 32 33.25 2.56 -2.84
C ALA A 32 32.73 1.12 -2.64
N ARG A 33 32.93 0.52 -1.45
CA ARG A 33 32.36 -0.81 -1.08
C ARG A 33 32.65 -1.91 -2.11
N GLY A 34 33.88 -2.01 -2.55
CA GLY A 34 34.31 -3.00 -3.56
C GLY A 34 34.04 -2.59 -5.02
N ARG A 35 33.35 -1.49 -5.29
CA ARG A 35 33.20 -0.97 -6.64
C ARG A 35 34.53 -0.39 -7.13
N VAL A 36 34.74 -0.45 -8.46
CA VAL A 36 35.92 0.12 -9.10
C VAL A 36 35.85 1.64 -9.04
N VAL A 37 36.91 2.27 -8.56
CA VAL A 37 37.08 3.72 -8.62
C VAL A 37 38.09 4.03 -9.73
N PRO A 38 37.71 4.69 -10.83
CA PRO A 38 38.60 5.07 -11.90
C PRO A 38 39.76 5.97 -11.41
N VAL A 39 40.94 5.82 -11.97
CA VAL A 39 42.12 6.62 -11.58
C VAL A 39 41.85 8.11 -11.69
N GLY A 40 41.18 8.56 -12.78
CA GLY A 40 40.80 9.96 -12.94
C GLY A 40 39.90 10.47 -11.83
N ARG A 41 38.96 9.61 -11.32
CA ARG A 41 38.11 9.96 -10.19
C ARG A 41 38.91 10.06 -8.89
N LEU A 42 39.85 9.16 -8.63
CA LEU A 42 40.78 9.29 -7.51
C LEU A 42 41.59 10.56 -7.56
N VAL A 43 42.06 10.97 -8.75
CA VAL A 43 42.77 12.23 -8.92
C VAL A 43 41.86 13.41 -8.59
N ALA A 44 40.65 13.46 -9.12
CA ALA A 44 39.71 14.53 -8.83
C ALA A 44 39.33 14.56 -7.31
N ASP A 45 39.11 13.42 -6.70
CA ASP A 45 38.75 13.34 -5.28
C ASP A 45 39.89 13.76 -4.34
N LEU A 46 41.19 13.58 -4.73
CA LEU A 46 42.36 13.95 -3.93
C LEU A 46 42.81 15.39 -4.08
N TRP A 47 42.67 15.97 -5.27
CA TRP A 47 43.23 17.32 -5.59
C TRP A 47 42.17 18.30 -6.07
N GLU A 48 40.90 17.89 -6.13
CA GLU A 48 39.80 18.71 -6.63
C GLU A 48 40.14 19.31 -8.03
N ASP A 49 40.14 20.62 -8.16
CA ASP A 49 40.39 21.31 -9.44
C ASP A 49 41.88 21.57 -9.76
N GLU A 50 42.82 21.25 -8.82
CA GLU A 50 44.25 21.55 -8.99
C GLU A 50 45.15 20.29 -8.92
N PRO A 51 45.02 19.32 -9.82
CA PRO A 51 45.89 18.15 -9.81
C PRO A 51 47.28 18.49 -10.26
N PRO A 52 48.37 18.03 -9.56
CA PRO A 52 49.74 18.24 -10.02
C PRO A 52 50.03 17.46 -11.31
N ALA A 53 51.01 17.92 -12.09
CA ALA A 53 51.38 17.33 -13.40
C ALA A 53 51.65 15.79 -13.33
N GLY A 54 51.97 15.22 -12.17
CA GLY A 54 52.21 13.79 -11.96
C GLY A 54 51.12 13.06 -11.18
N ALA A 55 49.90 13.61 -11.04
CA ALA A 55 48.83 13.10 -10.17
C ALA A 55 48.52 11.61 -10.36
N VAL A 56 48.39 11.15 -11.60
CA VAL A 56 48.16 9.74 -11.94
C VAL A 56 49.31 8.85 -11.45
N GLY A 57 50.56 9.29 -11.62
CA GLY A 57 51.74 8.59 -11.10
C GLY A 57 51.77 8.51 -9.57
N ALA A 58 51.39 9.61 -8.91
CA ALA A 58 51.26 9.68 -7.47
C ALA A 58 50.22 8.68 -6.92
N VAL A 59 48.99 8.62 -7.54
CA VAL A 59 47.98 7.63 -7.19
C VAL A 59 48.52 6.20 -7.33
N ARG A 60 49.18 5.89 -8.42
CA ARG A 60 49.81 4.55 -8.61
C ARG A 60 50.85 4.23 -7.53
N THR A 61 51.64 5.21 -7.12
CA THR A 61 52.63 5.06 -6.01
C THR A 61 51.92 4.84 -4.67
N PHE A 62 50.83 5.57 -4.39
CA PHE A 62 50.02 5.39 -3.20
C PHE A 62 49.41 3.98 -3.12
N VAL A 63 48.83 3.53 -4.24
CA VAL A 63 48.25 2.16 -4.35
C VAL A 63 49.34 1.09 -4.16
N ALA A 64 50.52 1.27 -4.73
CA ALA A 64 51.66 0.34 -4.56
C ALA A 64 52.09 0.26 -3.08
N ALA A 65 52.14 1.40 -2.39
CA ALA A 65 52.46 1.46 -0.97
C ALA A 65 51.35 0.82 -0.10
N LEU A 66 50.08 1.10 -0.38
CA LEU A 66 48.94 0.46 0.31
C LEU A 66 48.91 -1.05 0.12
N ARG A 67 49.21 -1.55 -1.07
CA ARG A 67 49.31 -3.00 -1.33
C ARG A 67 50.38 -3.66 -0.45
N ARG A 68 51.53 -3.02 -0.26
CA ARG A 68 52.58 -3.50 0.63
C ARG A 68 52.19 -3.48 2.09
N ALA A 69 51.45 -2.43 2.50
CA ALA A 69 51.00 -2.31 3.88
C ALA A 69 49.87 -3.31 4.20
N LEU A 70 48.92 -3.50 3.29
CA LEU A 70 47.76 -4.38 3.48
C LEU A 70 48.11 -5.87 3.34
N GLU A 71 49.12 -6.19 2.50
CA GLU A 71 49.52 -7.57 2.22
C GLU A 71 51.05 -7.72 2.37
N PRO A 72 51.63 -7.58 3.60
CA PRO A 72 53.08 -7.56 3.79
C PRO A 72 53.75 -8.89 3.41
N ALA A 73 53.06 -10.02 3.56
CA ALA A 73 53.58 -11.33 3.19
C ALA A 73 53.42 -11.66 1.69
N ARG A 74 52.90 -10.75 0.86
CA ARG A 74 52.65 -10.98 -0.56
C ARG A 74 53.99 -10.97 -1.35
N PRO A 75 54.30 -12.02 -2.12
CA PRO A 75 55.45 -12.02 -3.01
C PRO A 75 55.40 -10.89 -4.04
N ALA A 76 56.53 -10.26 -4.34
CA ALA A 76 56.65 -9.05 -5.15
C ALA A 76 56.00 -9.14 -6.55
N ARG A 77 55.92 -10.32 -7.15
CA ARG A 77 55.34 -10.55 -8.48
C ARG A 77 53.91 -11.07 -8.48
N ARG A 78 53.32 -11.36 -7.32
CA ARG A 78 51.90 -11.79 -7.24
C ARG A 78 50.95 -10.58 -7.24
N PRO A 79 49.80 -10.66 -7.97
CA PRO A 79 48.81 -9.62 -7.90
C PRO A 79 48.21 -9.52 -6.49
N SER A 80 47.86 -8.29 -6.09
CA SER A 80 47.18 -8.04 -4.81
C SER A 80 45.77 -8.62 -4.85
N ARG A 81 45.33 -9.25 -3.75
CA ARG A 81 44.01 -9.83 -3.59
C ARG A 81 43.02 -8.84 -2.95
N LEU A 82 43.53 -7.96 -2.07
CA LEU A 82 42.73 -6.99 -1.37
C LEU A 82 42.51 -5.70 -2.23
N LEU A 83 43.64 -5.10 -2.68
CA LEU A 83 43.56 -3.86 -3.49
C LEU A 83 43.92 -4.21 -4.92
N VAL A 84 42.88 -4.52 -5.71
CA VAL A 84 43.04 -5.00 -7.08
C VAL A 84 43.04 -3.82 -8.10
N THR A 85 43.74 -4.05 -9.22
CA THR A 85 43.52 -3.23 -10.45
C THR A 85 42.40 -3.87 -11.25
N ASP A 86 41.40 -3.12 -11.62
CA ASP A 86 40.24 -3.62 -12.34
C ASP A 86 39.84 -2.56 -13.38
N GLY A 87 40.01 -2.87 -14.67
CA GLY A 87 39.81 -1.95 -15.77
C GLY A 87 40.61 -0.64 -15.60
N PRO A 88 39.93 0.55 -15.72
CA PRO A 88 40.58 1.84 -15.64
C PRO A 88 40.87 2.32 -14.20
N GLY A 89 40.67 1.47 -13.16
CA GLY A 89 40.75 1.93 -11.79
C GLY A 89 41.20 0.87 -10.79
N TYR A 90 40.84 1.10 -9.54
CA TYR A 90 41.16 0.25 -8.39
C TYR A 90 39.90 -0.09 -7.59
N ALA A 91 39.88 -1.28 -7.03
CA ALA A 91 38.84 -1.71 -6.09
C ALA A 91 39.44 -2.38 -4.85
N LEU A 92 38.84 -2.14 -3.70
CA LEU A 92 39.18 -2.83 -2.45
C LEU A 92 38.24 -4.03 -2.27
N ARG A 93 38.77 -5.24 -2.43
CA ARG A 93 38.04 -6.52 -2.31
C ARG A 93 38.16 -7.07 -0.87
N ALA A 94 37.67 -6.31 0.11
CA ALA A 94 37.62 -6.72 1.50
C ALA A 94 36.33 -7.50 1.78
N GLY A 95 36.41 -8.53 2.62
CA GLY A 95 35.22 -9.23 3.12
C GLY A 95 34.40 -8.34 4.07
N ARG A 96 33.09 -8.60 4.19
CA ARG A 96 32.19 -7.83 5.07
C ARG A 96 32.72 -7.75 6.51
N GLY A 97 33.24 -8.86 7.04
CA GLY A 97 33.80 -8.90 8.39
C GLY A 97 35.15 -8.18 8.57
N ALA A 98 35.77 -7.65 7.50
CA ALA A 98 37.08 -6.99 7.57
C ALA A 98 37.00 -5.48 7.82
N VAL A 99 35.82 -4.85 7.69
CA VAL A 99 35.61 -3.40 7.83
C VAL A 99 34.64 -3.12 8.99
N ASP A 100 35.07 -2.28 9.90
CA ASP A 100 34.31 -1.94 11.12
C ASP A 100 32.89 -1.39 10.83
N ALA A 101 32.75 -0.53 9.81
CA ALA A 101 31.45 0.01 9.39
C ALA A 101 30.51 -1.09 8.86
N TRP A 102 31.01 -2.02 8.06
CA TRP A 102 30.18 -3.12 7.53
C TRP A 102 29.82 -4.13 8.61
N ARG A 103 30.71 -4.39 9.55
CA ARG A 103 30.42 -5.20 10.75
C ARG A 103 29.39 -4.53 11.65
N PHE A 104 29.46 -3.20 11.80
CA PHE A 104 28.44 -2.43 12.52
C PHE A 104 27.06 -2.63 11.87
N GLU A 105 26.94 -2.44 10.56
CA GLU A 105 25.70 -2.63 9.82
C GLU A 105 25.14 -4.05 9.96
N ASP A 106 25.98 -5.06 9.79
CA ASP A 106 25.57 -6.46 9.93
C ASP A 106 25.12 -6.80 11.36
N THR A 107 25.81 -6.25 12.38
CA THR A 107 25.42 -6.44 13.79
C THR A 107 24.14 -5.68 14.11
N ALA A 108 23.98 -4.45 13.60
CA ALA A 108 22.77 -3.66 13.78
C ALA A 108 21.53 -4.31 13.13
N ALA A 109 21.67 -4.88 11.93
CA ALA A 109 20.61 -5.64 11.28
C ALA A 109 20.18 -6.86 12.13
N ARG A 110 21.13 -7.63 12.63
CA ARG A 110 20.84 -8.76 13.53
C ARG A 110 20.19 -8.33 14.84
N ALA A 111 20.61 -7.18 15.39
CA ALA A 111 20.05 -6.63 16.62
C ALA A 111 18.57 -6.19 16.43
N ALA A 112 18.24 -5.68 15.25
CA ALA A 112 16.88 -5.25 14.92
C ALA A 112 15.88 -6.43 14.84
N GLU A 113 16.35 -7.61 14.48
CA GLU A 113 15.55 -8.86 14.37
C GLU A 113 15.56 -9.68 15.66
N ALA A 114 16.42 -9.35 16.62
CA ALA A 114 16.60 -10.13 17.84
C ALA A 114 15.55 -9.77 18.91
N PRO A 115 15.15 -10.73 19.77
CA PRO A 115 14.31 -10.43 20.91
C PRO A 115 15.02 -9.47 21.89
N PRO A 116 14.28 -8.63 22.66
CA PRO A 116 14.85 -7.50 23.42
C PRO A 116 16.06 -7.82 24.27
N HIS A 117 16.07 -8.95 24.97
CA HIS A 117 17.20 -9.37 25.81
C HIS A 117 18.48 -9.68 25.03
N ALA A 118 18.36 -10.21 23.81
CA ALA A 118 19.49 -10.46 22.93
C ALA A 118 19.89 -9.19 22.14
N ALA A 119 18.91 -8.35 21.81
CA ALA A 119 19.12 -7.10 21.09
C ALA A 119 20.03 -6.14 21.84
N VAL A 120 19.89 -5.99 23.17
CA VAL A 120 20.76 -5.12 23.99
C VAL A 120 22.23 -5.47 23.78
N ALA A 121 22.61 -6.74 23.91
CA ALA A 121 24.00 -7.18 23.74
C ALA A 121 24.52 -6.93 22.31
N LEU A 122 23.68 -7.15 21.30
CA LEU A 122 24.05 -6.88 19.91
C LEU A 122 24.19 -5.37 19.62
N TRP A 123 23.33 -4.52 20.18
CA TRP A 123 23.48 -3.07 20.08
C TRP A 123 24.74 -2.58 20.79
N ASP A 124 25.05 -3.14 21.97
CA ASP A 124 26.30 -2.84 22.69
C ASP A 124 27.52 -3.23 21.83
N GLU A 125 27.51 -4.42 21.25
CA GLU A 125 28.56 -4.87 20.33
C GLU A 125 28.71 -3.96 19.11
N ALA A 126 27.59 -3.55 18.51
CA ALA A 126 27.58 -2.66 17.35
C ALA A 126 28.17 -1.28 17.69
N LEU A 127 27.68 -0.66 18.75
CA LEU A 127 28.09 0.70 19.18
C LEU A 127 29.54 0.72 19.70
N ALA A 128 30.05 -0.33 20.33
CA ALA A 128 31.41 -0.44 20.77
C ALA A 128 32.48 -0.37 19.66
N ARG A 129 32.08 -0.51 18.39
CA ARG A 129 32.96 -0.38 17.22
C ARG A 129 33.32 1.06 16.89
N TRP A 130 32.56 2.03 17.44
CA TRP A 130 32.76 3.45 17.19
C TRP A 130 33.90 3.98 18.04
N ARG A 131 34.89 4.56 17.35
CA ARG A 131 36.09 5.13 17.96
C ARG A 131 36.18 6.65 17.82
N GLY A 132 35.20 7.24 17.13
CA GLY A 132 35.11 8.67 16.85
C GLY A 132 34.21 8.97 15.64
N PRO A 133 34.21 10.20 15.16
CA PRO A 133 33.44 10.57 13.96
C PRO A 133 33.83 9.71 12.75
N VAL A 134 32.86 9.42 11.89
CA VAL A 134 33.07 8.62 10.67
C VAL A 134 34.12 9.28 9.80
N LEU A 135 35.16 8.48 9.39
CA LEU A 135 36.22 8.98 8.50
C LEU A 135 36.80 10.32 9.02
N ALA A 136 37.12 10.38 10.31
CA ALA A 136 37.52 11.61 10.99
C ALA A 136 38.68 12.38 10.33
N ASP A 137 39.57 11.66 9.61
CA ASP A 137 40.66 12.25 8.82
C ASP A 137 40.15 13.13 7.64
N PHE A 138 38.86 12.98 7.25
CA PHE A 138 38.27 13.55 6.03
C PHE A 138 37.03 14.36 6.31
N ALA A 139 37.00 15.08 7.45
CA ALA A 139 35.93 15.99 7.76
C ALA A 139 35.87 17.12 6.73
N GLY A 140 34.67 17.37 6.15
CA GLY A 140 34.45 18.39 5.12
C GLY A 140 34.87 18.01 3.69
N VAL A 141 35.40 16.80 3.47
CA VAL A 141 35.76 16.33 2.13
C VAL A 141 34.52 15.79 1.40
N ALA A 142 34.23 16.30 0.22
CA ALA A 142 33.00 16.06 -0.53
C ALA A 142 32.69 14.57 -0.78
N TRP A 143 33.71 13.76 -1.17
CA TRP A 143 33.49 12.34 -1.43
C TRP A 143 33.16 11.50 -0.18
N ALA A 144 33.45 12.02 1.03
CA ALA A 144 33.18 11.34 2.29
C ALA A 144 31.83 11.72 2.91
N ALA A 145 31.32 12.91 2.58
CA ALA A 145 30.16 13.54 3.23
C ALA A 145 28.91 12.67 3.26
N ALA A 146 28.55 12.07 2.14
CA ALA A 146 27.35 11.23 2.04
C ALA A 146 27.47 9.96 2.94
N GLU A 147 28.62 9.31 2.96
CA GLU A 147 28.84 8.11 3.79
C GLU A 147 28.96 8.47 5.28
N GLN A 148 29.54 9.65 5.59
CA GLN A 148 29.58 10.18 6.96
C GLN A 148 28.18 10.41 7.47
N ALA A 149 27.32 11.13 6.74
CA ALA A 149 25.95 11.38 7.11
C ALA A 149 25.14 10.10 7.27
N ARG A 150 25.28 9.15 6.35
CA ARG A 150 24.57 7.88 6.37
C ARG A 150 24.93 7.02 7.60
N LEU A 151 26.22 6.86 7.88
CA LEU A 151 26.67 6.05 9.02
C LEU A 151 26.34 6.73 10.35
N GLU A 152 26.42 8.07 10.42
CA GLU A 152 26.03 8.79 11.63
C GLU A 152 24.54 8.66 11.90
N ALA A 153 23.66 8.75 10.88
CA ALA A 153 22.25 8.50 11.04
C ALA A 153 21.98 7.10 11.60
N LEU A 154 22.63 6.07 11.06
CA LEU A 154 22.52 4.69 11.57
C LEU A 154 23.03 4.55 13.02
N ARG A 155 24.04 5.33 13.43
CA ARG A 155 24.52 5.36 14.81
C ARG A 155 23.46 5.92 15.75
N LEU A 156 22.85 7.06 15.37
CA LEU A 156 21.81 7.71 16.17
C LEU A 156 20.62 6.77 16.37
N ASP A 157 20.18 6.12 15.28
CA ASP A 157 19.10 5.12 15.33
C ASP A 157 19.50 3.92 16.23
N ALA A 158 20.74 3.46 16.16
CA ALA A 158 21.23 2.37 17.00
C ALA A 158 21.21 2.71 18.50
N VAL A 159 21.52 3.96 18.88
CA VAL A 159 21.43 4.43 20.27
C VAL A 159 19.99 4.41 20.76
N GLU A 160 19.06 4.89 19.94
CA GLU A 160 17.62 4.92 20.27
C GLU A 160 17.04 3.49 20.37
N ARG A 161 17.34 2.61 19.41
CA ARG A 161 16.89 1.20 19.45
C ARG A 161 17.48 0.41 20.61
N ARG A 162 18.73 0.71 21.00
CA ARG A 162 19.32 0.14 22.22
C ARG A 162 18.57 0.57 23.46
N ALA A 163 18.23 1.85 23.54
CA ALA A 163 17.45 2.40 24.67
C ALA A 163 16.04 1.78 24.73
N ASP A 164 15.39 1.57 23.59
CA ASP A 164 14.10 0.90 23.51
C ASP A 164 14.20 -0.56 23.98
N ALA A 165 15.20 -1.31 23.53
CA ALA A 165 15.46 -2.66 24.01
C ALA A 165 15.73 -2.73 25.53
N LEU A 166 16.44 -1.74 26.10
CA LEU A 166 16.62 -1.61 27.55
C LEU A 166 15.30 -1.36 28.28
N LEU A 167 14.43 -0.54 27.70
CA LEU A 167 13.08 -0.31 28.22
C LEU A 167 12.24 -1.59 28.20
N ALA A 168 12.28 -2.33 27.11
CA ALA A 168 11.56 -3.59 26.96
C ALA A 168 12.03 -4.67 27.96
N THR A 169 13.31 -4.69 28.34
CA THR A 169 13.85 -5.61 29.35
C THR A 169 13.70 -5.13 30.80
N GLY A 170 13.05 -3.98 31.04
CA GLY A 170 12.88 -3.41 32.37
C GLY A 170 14.12 -2.65 32.91
N ALA A 171 15.17 -2.50 32.11
CA ALA A 171 16.42 -1.83 32.49
C ALA A 171 16.37 -0.31 32.23
N ALA A 172 15.23 0.34 32.46
CA ALA A 172 14.98 1.74 32.15
C ALA A 172 16.03 2.71 32.66
N ARG A 173 16.58 2.49 33.89
CA ARG A 173 17.62 3.35 34.47
C ARG A 173 18.90 3.40 33.65
N ALA A 174 19.25 2.30 32.98
CA ALA A 174 20.47 2.22 32.17
C ALA A 174 20.37 3.09 30.91
N ALA A 175 19.16 3.28 30.35
CA ALA A 175 18.96 4.10 29.15
C ALA A 175 19.06 5.62 29.41
N VAL A 176 18.83 6.08 30.65
CA VAL A 176 18.70 7.53 30.96
C VAL A 176 19.95 8.34 30.65
N ALA A 177 21.13 7.83 31.04
CA ALA A 177 22.40 8.56 30.87
C ALA A 177 22.76 8.71 29.39
N ASP A 178 22.62 7.63 28.63
CA ASP A 178 22.95 7.59 27.20
C ASP A 178 21.99 8.47 26.39
N LEU A 179 20.68 8.41 26.69
CA LEU A 179 19.70 9.25 26.03
C LEU A 179 19.89 10.74 26.35
N ARG A 180 20.30 11.11 27.57
CA ARG A 180 20.65 12.50 27.90
C ARG A 180 21.84 12.99 27.09
N ALA A 181 22.91 12.20 27.00
CA ALA A 181 24.07 12.54 26.19
C ALA A 181 23.71 12.65 24.69
N HIS A 182 22.90 11.71 24.20
CA HIS A 182 22.40 11.69 22.83
C HIS A 182 21.61 12.96 22.48
N LEU A 183 20.66 13.33 23.31
CA LEU A 183 19.80 14.50 23.08
C LEU A 183 20.49 15.85 23.32
N ALA A 184 21.51 15.89 24.15
CA ALA A 184 22.36 17.09 24.30
C ALA A 184 23.11 17.38 22.98
N ALA A 185 23.54 16.36 22.25
CA ALA A 185 24.19 16.50 20.96
C ALA A 185 23.22 16.62 19.79
N HIS A 186 22.03 16.01 19.88
CA HIS A 186 21.05 15.88 18.82
C HIS A 186 19.62 16.24 19.28
N PRO A 187 19.36 17.52 19.66
CA PRO A 187 18.07 17.93 20.25
C PRO A 187 16.86 17.83 19.31
N GLY A 188 17.08 17.66 18.00
CA GLY A 188 16.03 17.46 17.00
C GLY A 188 15.45 16.03 16.93
N ARG A 189 15.97 15.10 17.72
CA ARG A 189 15.51 13.68 17.70
C ARG A 189 14.28 13.50 18.60
N GLU A 190 13.07 13.53 18.02
CA GLU A 190 11.80 13.42 18.77
C GLU A 190 11.69 12.07 19.49
N ASP A 191 12.03 10.96 18.80
CA ASP A 191 11.98 9.62 19.38
C ASP A 191 12.91 9.48 20.60
N GLY A 192 14.07 10.09 20.56
CA GLY A 192 15.00 10.15 21.70
C GLY A 192 14.38 10.85 22.93
N TRP A 193 13.63 11.92 22.76
CA TRP A 193 12.91 12.60 23.84
C TRP A 193 11.79 11.73 24.43
N VAL A 194 11.03 11.04 23.58
CA VAL A 194 9.98 10.10 24.00
C VAL A 194 10.58 8.96 24.82
N LEU A 195 11.69 8.37 24.35
CA LEU A 195 12.39 7.31 25.04
C LEU A 195 12.96 7.77 26.38
N LEU A 196 13.56 8.97 26.46
CA LEU A 196 14.09 9.52 27.70
C LEU A 196 12.98 9.77 28.73
N ALA A 197 11.87 10.38 28.32
CA ALA A 197 10.73 10.61 29.22
C ALA A 197 10.15 9.27 29.71
N THR A 198 10.05 8.27 28.83
CA THR A 198 9.59 6.93 29.20
C THR A 198 10.56 6.23 30.16
N ALA A 199 11.86 6.36 29.95
CA ALA A 199 12.88 5.79 30.83
C ALA A 199 12.86 6.41 32.22
N LEU A 200 12.68 7.73 32.30
CA LEU A 200 12.54 8.45 33.56
C LEU A 200 11.28 8.05 34.32
N ASP A 201 10.13 8.00 33.64
CA ASP A 201 8.87 7.58 34.25
C ASP A 201 8.91 6.16 34.79
N ARG A 202 9.39 5.18 33.96
CA ARG A 202 9.59 3.79 34.39
C ARG A 202 10.63 3.62 35.52
N SER A 203 11.50 4.61 35.70
CA SER A 203 12.46 4.66 36.79
C SER A 203 11.90 5.30 38.07
N GLY A 204 10.61 5.71 38.08
CA GLY A 204 9.96 6.41 39.19
C GLY A 204 10.25 7.90 39.22
N ARG A 205 10.90 8.48 38.22
CA ARG A 205 11.33 9.89 38.13
C ARG A 205 10.34 10.72 37.33
N ARG A 206 9.05 10.63 37.69
CA ARG A 206 7.94 11.21 36.97
C ARG A 206 8.02 12.73 36.77
N GLY A 207 8.44 13.47 37.81
CA GLY A 207 8.62 14.91 37.68
C GLY A 207 9.62 15.29 36.59
N GLU A 208 10.75 14.57 36.54
CA GLU A 208 11.78 14.79 35.51
C GLU A 208 11.32 14.36 34.11
N ALA A 209 10.46 13.33 34.02
CA ALA A 209 9.86 12.94 32.74
C ALA A 209 8.99 14.07 32.16
N LEU A 210 8.14 14.67 32.98
CA LEU A 210 7.31 15.81 32.57
C LEU A 210 8.13 17.05 32.20
N ASP A 211 9.20 17.34 32.99
CA ASP A 211 10.13 18.42 32.65
C ASP A 211 10.84 18.18 31.32
N THR A 212 11.26 16.96 31.08
CA THR A 212 11.87 16.52 29.81
C THR A 212 10.93 16.77 28.64
N LEU A 213 9.65 16.38 28.75
CA LEU A 213 8.65 16.57 27.69
C LEU A 213 8.36 18.05 27.42
N ARG A 214 8.30 18.87 28.46
CA ARG A 214 8.17 20.33 28.30
C ARG A 214 9.38 20.95 27.59
N HIS A 215 10.59 20.52 27.97
CA HIS A 215 11.83 20.95 27.31
C HIS A 215 11.87 20.51 25.82
N ALA A 216 11.55 19.25 25.52
CA ALA A 216 11.48 18.71 24.17
C ALA A 216 10.52 19.50 23.27
N ARG A 217 9.31 19.81 23.78
CA ARG A 217 8.32 20.62 23.06
C ARG A 217 8.88 21.99 22.69
N LYS A 218 9.52 22.68 23.66
CA LYS A 218 10.11 23.99 23.41
C LYS A 218 11.23 23.91 22.35
N ALA A 219 12.11 22.92 22.44
CA ALA A 219 13.23 22.73 21.52
C ALA A 219 12.75 22.44 20.10
N LEU A 220 11.79 21.51 19.95
CA LEU A 220 11.29 21.10 18.63
C LEU A 220 10.38 22.16 17.98
N THR A 221 9.53 22.84 18.76
CA THR A 221 8.70 23.93 18.23
C THR A 221 9.56 25.12 17.78
N GLY A 222 10.64 25.41 18.50
CA GLY A 222 11.58 26.47 18.09
C GLY A 222 12.36 26.15 16.81
N ALA A 223 12.63 24.86 16.52
CA ALA A 223 13.40 24.43 15.36
C ALA A 223 12.55 24.13 14.11
N TYR A 224 11.32 23.58 14.28
CA TYR A 224 10.52 22.99 13.20
C TYR A 224 9.07 23.50 13.12
N GLY A 225 8.66 24.44 14.00
CA GLY A 225 7.29 24.95 14.05
C GLY A 225 6.32 24.04 14.85
N PRO A 226 5.01 24.39 14.94
CA PRO A 226 4.07 23.76 15.86
C PRO A 226 3.58 22.34 15.46
N GLY A 227 4.01 21.80 14.33
CA GLY A 227 3.50 20.53 13.76
C GLY A 227 4.07 19.24 14.36
N GLY A 228 5.15 19.28 15.15
CA GLY A 228 5.95 18.11 15.55
C GLY A 228 5.72 17.58 16.97
N ALA A 229 4.56 17.75 17.61
CA ALA A 229 4.40 17.47 19.04
C ALA A 229 3.45 16.32 19.42
N ALA A 230 2.95 15.53 18.46
CA ALA A 230 1.92 14.53 18.74
C ALA A 230 2.44 13.38 19.62
N ALA A 231 3.65 12.86 19.35
CA ALA A 231 4.26 11.78 20.14
C ALA A 231 4.61 12.25 21.55
N LEU A 232 5.10 13.49 21.71
CA LEU A 232 5.36 14.09 23.01
C LEU A 232 4.07 14.27 23.82
N ALA A 233 2.97 14.72 23.19
CA ALA A 233 1.69 14.90 23.86
C ALA A 233 1.11 13.56 24.36
N ARG A 234 1.19 12.52 23.53
CA ARG A 234 0.80 11.16 23.95
C ARG A 234 1.62 10.65 25.12
N THR A 235 2.93 10.88 25.10
CA THR A 235 3.83 10.45 26.17
C THR A 235 3.54 11.23 27.47
N GLU A 236 3.27 12.53 27.39
CA GLU A 236 2.89 13.36 28.54
C GLU A 236 1.58 12.89 29.18
N ALA A 237 0.55 12.61 28.37
CA ALA A 237 -0.72 12.07 28.85
C ALA A 237 -0.52 10.73 29.58
N ARG A 238 0.35 9.86 29.07
CA ARG A 238 0.71 8.58 29.69
C ARG A 238 1.43 8.78 31.02
N VAL A 239 2.40 9.67 31.07
CA VAL A 239 3.14 9.99 32.31
C VAL A 239 2.18 10.59 33.35
N LEU A 240 1.26 11.46 32.95
CA LEU A 240 0.26 12.08 33.84
C LEU A 240 -0.73 11.06 34.41
N SER A 241 -1.15 10.09 33.62
CA SER A 241 -2.10 9.03 34.08
C SER A 241 -1.51 8.02 35.08
N GLY A 242 -0.19 8.02 35.30
CA GLY A 242 0.45 7.17 36.31
C GLY A 242 0.46 5.67 36.00
N THR A 243 0.33 5.29 34.74
CA THR A 243 0.22 3.89 34.30
C THR A 243 1.56 3.16 34.13
N ALA A 244 2.63 3.61 34.78
CA ALA A 244 3.92 2.95 34.79
C ALA A 244 3.91 1.74 35.75
N GLY A 245 3.52 0.57 35.27
CA GLY A 245 3.76 -0.73 35.92
C GLY A 245 4.99 -1.43 35.30
N PRO A 246 5.56 -2.47 35.96
CA PRO A 246 6.76 -3.14 35.48
C PRO A 246 6.53 -3.83 34.15
N ALA A 247 7.49 -3.63 33.23
CA ALA A 247 7.75 -4.30 31.97
C ALA A 247 6.60 -5.12 31.34
N ALA A 248 5.85 -4.48 30.45
CA ALA A 248 5.18 -5.13 29.35
C ALA A 248 5.65 -4.47 28.05
N GLU A 249 5.83 -5.28 27.01
CA GLU A 249 6.38 -4.96 25.69
C GLU A 249 5.73 -3.72 25.00
N PRO A 250 6.37 -3.13 23.97
CA PRO A 250 5.94 -1.88 23.36
C PRO A 250 4.71 -2.08 22.48
N ALA A 251 3.56 -2.21 23.13
CA ALA A 251 2.29 -1.86 22.52
C ALA A 251 1.97 -0.43 22.95
N GLY A 252 1.57 0.44 22.04
CA GLY A 252 1.24 1.83 22.32
C GLY A 252 0.28 1.98 23.52
N ALA A 253 0.11 3.19 24.08
CA ALA A 253 -0.56 3.48 25.35
C ALA A 253 -1.92 2.79 25.60
N ALA A 254 -2.61 2.37 24.54
CA ALA A 254 -3.77 1.49 24.56
C ALA A 254 -3.42 0.06 25.03
N GLY A 255 -2.24 -0.48 24.66
CA GLY A 255 -1.85 -1.86 24.97
C GLY A 255 -1.79 -2.15 26.47
N GLY A 256 -1.21 -1.26 27.26
CA GLY A 256 -1.08 -1.49 28.72
C GLY A 256 -2.42 -1.46 29.48
N VAL A 257 -3.42 -0.72 29.03
CA VAL A 257 -4.79 -0.80 29.57
C VAL A 257 -5.45 -2.09 29.11
N TRP A 258 -5.28 -2.42 27.82
CA TRP A 258 -5.79 -3.64 27.21
C TRP A 258 -5.19 -4.89 27.85
N ASP A 259 -3.86 -4.94 28.03
CA ASP A 259 -3.19 -6.11 28.61
C ASP A 259 -3.69 -6.40 30.03
N ARG A 260 -3.88 -5.37 30.86
CA ARG A 260 -4.44 -5.53 32.21
C ARG A 260 -5.90 -5.89 32.18
N ALA A 261 -6.69 -5.25 31.34
CA ALA A 261 -8.10 -5.56 31.16
C ALA A 261 -8.27 -6.94 30.53
N ALA A 262 -7.50 -7.30 29.52
CA ALA A 262 -7.48 -8.61 28.89
C ALA A 262 -7.05 -9.69 29.89
N ALA A 263 -5.98 -9.49 30.65
CA ALA A 263 -5.54 -10.43 31.68
C ALA A 263 -6.56 -10.59 32.82
N ALA A 264 -7.22 -9.51 33.24
CA ALA A 264 -8.32 -9.60 34.21
C ALA A 264 -9.52 -10.32 33.60
N TRP A 265 -9.86 -10.00 32.37
CA TRP A 265 -10.93 -10.63 31.60
C TRP A 265 -10.68 -12.13 31.40
N ASP A 266 -9.46 -12.51 31.02
CA ASP A 266 -9.05 -13.90 30.83
C ASP A 266 -9.16 -14.75 32.12
N ARG A 267 -8.88 -14.14 33.26
CA ARG A 267 -9.03 -14.82 34.57
C ARG A 267 -10.48 -14.96 35.00
N THR A 268 -11.37 -14.04 34.63
CA THR A 268 -12.71 -13.93 35.19
C THR A 268 -13.82 -14.36 34.24
N VAL A 269 -13.59 -14.30 32.92
CA VAL A 269 -14.62 -14.56 31.91
C VAL A 269 -14.26 -15.79 31.08
N PRO A 270 -15.06 -16.87 31.09
CA PRO A 270 -14.76 -18.06 30.29
C PRO A 270 -14.60 -17.76 28.80
N ALA A 271 -13.67 -18.46 28.14
CA ALA A 271 -13.31 -18.23 26.73
C ALA A 271 -14.52 -18.30 25.76
N ARG A 272 -15.53 -19.08 26.05
CA ARG A 272 -16.74 -19.26 25.22
C ARG A 272 -17.98 -18.55 25.79
N SER A 273 -17.81 -17.63 26.73
CA SER A 273 -18.97 -16.89 27.26
C SER A 273 -19.51 -15.90 26.22
N ARG A 274 -20.81 -15.65 26.23
CA ARG A 274 -21.46 -14.64 25.36
C ARG A 274 -20.79 -13.27 25.49
N ALA A 275 -20.45 -12.87 26.74
CA ALA A 275 -19.80 -11.61 27.02
C ALA A 275 -18.45 -11.49 26.30
N ARG A 276 -17.63 -12.56 26.33
CA ARG A 276 -16.33 -12.58 25.67
C ARG A 276 -16.44 -12.48 24.15
N LEU A 277 -17.33 -13.26 23.54
CA LEU A 277 -17.54 -13.21 22.09
C LEU A 277 -18.00 -11.82 21.64
N HIS A 278 -18.90 -11.16 22.38
CA HIS A 278 -19.34 -9.78 22.07
C HIS A 278 -18.21 -8.75 22.21
N ALA A 279 -17.41 -8.82 23.29
CA ALA A 279 -16.30 -7.90 23.50
C ALA A 279 -15.23 -8.06 22.41
N THR A 280 -14.92 -9.30 22.02
CA THR A 280 -13.98 -9.58 20.94
C THR A 280 -14.50 -9.04 19.59
N ALA A 281 -15.79 -9.20 19.30
CA ALA A 281 -16.38 -8.65 18.08
C ALA A 281 -16.28 -7.12 18.00
N GLY A 282 -16.51 -6.44 19.13
CA GLY A 282 -16.33 -4.98 19.25
C GLY A 282 -14.88 -4.56 19.03
N LEU A 283 -13.93 -5.27 19.67
CA LEU A 283 -12.48 -5.00 19.49
C LEU A 283 -12.04 -5.17 18.04
N LEU A 284 -12.42 -6.26 17.37
CA LEU A 284 -12.07 -6.51 15.98
C LEU A 284 -12.65 -5.44 15.04
N ARG A 285 -13.87 -4.98 15.31
CA ARG A 285 -14.47 -3.87 14.58
C ARG A 285 -13.66 -2.57 14.72
N ASP A 286 -13.23 -2.27 15.93
CA ASP A 286 -12.48 -1.03 16.22
C ASP A 286 -11.05 -1.13 15.67
N LEU A 287 -10.41 -2.30 15.70
CA LEU A 287 -9.12 -2.57 15.05
C LEU A 287 -9.20 -2.37 13.53
N ALA A 288 -10.22 -2.89 12.88
CA ALA A 288 -10.35 -2.83 11.42
C ALA A 288 -10.39 -1.40 10.85
N VAL A 289 -10.80 -0.41 11.63
CA VAL A 289 -10.84 0.99 11.19
C VAL A 289 -9.55 1.75 11.42
N THR A 290 -8.55 1.15 12.07
CA THR A 290 -7.23 1.76 12.24
C THR A 290 -6.34 1.65 11.00
N GLY A 291 -6.69 0.77 10.05
CA GLY A 291 -5.92 0.52 8.81
C GLY A 291 -4.71 -0.41 9.03
N ALA A 292 -3.94 -0.65 7.98
CA ALA A 292 -2.70 -1.44 7.98
C ALA A 292 -2.81 -2.74 8.82
N ASP A 293 -1.90 -2.91 9.80
CA ASP A 293 -1.82 -4.10 10.65
C ASP A 293 -3.13 -4.38 11.41
N GLY A 294 -3.84 -3.33 11.86
CA GLY A 294 -5.12 -3.49 12.58
C GLY A 294 -6.23 -4.09 11.71
N LEU A 295 -6.25 -3.75 10.42
CA LEU A 295 -7.19 -4.33 9.47
C LEU A 295 -6.87 -5.80 9.18
N GLU A 296 -5.59 -6.15 9.09
CA GLU A 296 -5.12 -7.52 8.85
C GLU A 296 -5.44 -8.43 10.03
N GLU A 297 -5.07 -8.02 11.25
CA GLU A 297 -5.39 -8.72 12.51
C GLU A 297 -6.90 -8.91 12.70
N ALA A 298 -7.70 -7.87 12.46
CA ALA A 298 -9.15 -7.96 12.57
C ALA A 298 -9.72 -8.99 11.59
N ARG A 299 -9.17 -9.07 10.38
CA ARG A 299 -9.61 -10.01 9.33
C ARG A 299 -9.27 -11.45 9.70
N GLU A 300 -8.06 -11.70 10.19
CA GLU A 300 -7.61 -13.03 10.59
C GLU A 300 -8.46 -13.59 11.73
N HIS A 301 -8.64 -12.82 12.79
CA HIS A 301 -9.36 -13.26 13.99
C HIS A 301 -10.89 -13.27 13.83
N ARG A 302 -11.46 -12.55 12.86
CA ARG A 302 -12.91 -12.55 12.60
C ARG A 302 -13.45 -13.94 12.26
N ARG A 303 -12.72 -14.75 11.50
CA ARG A 303 -13.11 -16.13 11.15
C ARG A 303 -13.18 -17.01 12.39
N ASP A 304 -12.16 -16.95 13.23
CA ASP A 304 -12.08 -17.74 14.44
C ASP A 304 -13.21 -17.37 15.43
N LEU A 305 -13.51 -16.08 15.53
CA LEU A 305 -14.61 -15.58 16.33
C LEU A 305 -15.97 -16.11 15.87
N VAL A 306 -16.24 -16.11 14.57
CA VAL A 306 -17.48 -16.64 13.98
C VAL A 306 -17.57 -18.14 14.19
N ALA A 307 -16.49 -18.89 13.98
CA ALA A 307 -16.43 -20.33 14.23
C ALA A 307 -16.68 -20.65 15.72
N ALA A 308 -16.08 -19.88 16.63
CA ALA A 308 -16.31 -20.00 18.06
C ALA A 308 -17.79 -19.75 18.43
N ALA A 309 -18.43 -18.75 17.83
CA ALA A 309 -19.85 -18.48 18.05
C ALA A 309 -20.74 -19.63 17.53
N GLU A 310 -20.46 -20.20 16.35
CA GLU A 310 -21.19 -21.36 15.81
C GLU A 310 -21.10 -22.58 16.72
N THR A 311 -19.94 -22.82 17.38
CA THR A 311 -19.78 -23.96 18.32
C THR A 311 -20.63 -23.85 19.57
N THR A 312 -21.17 -22.67 19.92
CA THR A 312 -22.08 -22.50 21.07
C THR A 312 -23.45 -23.11 20.83
N GLY A 313 -23.83 -23.36 19.56
CA GLY A 313 -25.17 -23.81 19.18
C GLY A 313 -26.27 -22.76 19.32
N ASP A 314 -25.95 -21.56 19.82
CA ASP A 314 -26.87 -20.43 19.97
C ASP A 314 -26.95 -19.62 18.67
N THR A 315 -28.05 -19.82 17.93
CA THR A 315 -28.28 -19.20 16.64
C THR A 315 -28.34 -17.66 16.71
N GLU A 316 -29.00 -17.14 17.76
CA GLU A 316 -29.16 -15.70 17.92
C GLU A 316 -27.84 -15.02 18.29
N LEU A 317 -27.06 -15.65 19.17
CA LEU A 317 -25.70 -15.20 19.48
C LEU A 317 -24.82 -15.18 18.23
N THR A 318 -24.82 -16.28 17.47
CA THR A 318 -24.05 -16.38 16.22
C THR A 318 -24.46 -15.29 15.24
N ALA A 319 -25.75 -15.05 15.05
CA ALA A 319 -26.25 -13.98 14.18
C ALA A 319 -25.80 -12.59 14.66
N ARG A 320 -25.81 -12.33 15.97
CA ARG A 320 -25.32 -11.08 16.55
C ARG A 320 -23.84 -10.89 16.33
N ILE A 321 -23.02 -11.91 16.56
CA ILE A 321 -21.57 -11.85 16.36
C ILE A 321 -21.23 -11.57 14.90
N ILE A 322 -21.83 -12.30 13.96
CA ILE A 322 -21.61 -12.06 12.51
C ILE A 322 -22.03 -10.65 12.12
N GLY A 323 -23.20 -10.20 12.58
CA GLY A 323 -23.79 -8.91 12.22
C GLY A 323 -23.23 -7.70 12.98
N SER A 324 -22.44 -7.91 14.04
CA SER A 324 -21.83 -6.81 14.81
C SER A 324 -20.59 -6.19 14.14
N TYR A 325 -19.99 -6.88 13.18
CA TYR A 325 -18.89 -6.36 12.39
C TYR A 325 -19.44 -5.57 11.18
N ASP A 326 -19.86 -4.33 11.45
CA ASP A 326 -20.43 -3.39 10.48
C ASP A 326 -19.40 -2.38 9.96
N VAL A 327 -18.16 -2.82 9.82
CA VAL A 327 -17.07 -2.01 9.23
C VAL A 327 -17.37 -1.77 7.75
N PRO A 328 -17.37 -0.52 7.29
CA PRO A 328 -17.63 -0.22 5.89
C PRO A 328 -16.58 -0.83 4.97
N ALA A 329 -17.01 -1.61 3.99
CA ALA A 329 -16.14 -2.01 2.89
C ALA A 329 -16.00 -0.83 1.93
N VAL A 330 -14.77 -0.40 1.70
CA VAL A 330 -14.44 0.78 0.87
C VAL A 330 -13.95 0.40 -0.53
N TRP A 331 -13.62 -0.87 -0.74
CA TRP A 331 -13.13 -1.40 -2.01
C TRP A 331 -13.93 -2.61 -2.47
N THR A 332 -14.16 -2.71 -3.77
CA THR A 332 -15.08 -3.70 -4.38
C THR A 332 -14.46 -5.08 -4.59
N ARG A 333 -13.21 -5.29 -4.24
CA ARG A 333 -12.58 -6.61 -4.20
C ARG A 333 -12.32 -7.02 -2.76
N ALA A 334 -12.59 -8.28 -2.47
CA ALA A 334 -12.22 -8.85 -1.17
C ALA A 334 -10.70 -9.04 -1.09
N ASP A 335 -10.12 -8.71 0.07
CA ASP A 335 -8.69 -8.92 0.32
C ASP A 335 -8.34 -10.41 0.46
N ASP A 336 -9.26 -11.19 1.03
CA ASP A 336 -9.24 -12.65 1.10
C ASP A 336 -10.59 -13.21 0.63
N PRO A 337 -10.70 -13.62 -0.65
CA PRO A 337 -11.94 -14.19 -1.20
C PRO A 337 -12.37 -15.48 -0.51
N GLY A 338 -11.43 -16.29 -0.01
CA GLY A 338 -11.72 -17.53 0.70
C GLY A 338 -12.42 -17.25 2.04
N ALA A 339 -11.86 -16.34 2.83
CA ALA A 339 -12.45 -15.91 4.10
C ALA A 339 -13.81 -15.23 3.89
N ALA A 340 -13.95 -14.39 2.87
CA ALA A 340 -15.22 -13.77 2.52
C ALA A 340 -16.30 -14.79 2.19
N ALA A 341 -15.97 -15.83 1.40
CA ALA A 341 -16.89 -16.92 1.08
C ALA A 341 -17.30 -17.74 2.32
N GLU A 342 -16.40 -17.95 3.28
CA GLU A 342 -16.72 -18.60 4.56
C GLU A 342 -17.70 -17.77 5.38
N LEU A 343 -17.49 -16.46 5.48
CA LEU A 343 -18.39 -15.53 6.18
C LEU A 343 -19.78 -15.50 5.53
N VAL A 344 -19.85 -15.46 4.20
CA VAL A 344 -21.13 -15.55 3.46
C VAL A 344 -21.85 -16.84 3.80
N ARG A 345 -21.15 -17.99 3.82
CA ARG A 345 -21.76 -19.28 4.20
C ARG A 345 -22.25 -19.28 5.64
N ALA A 346 -21.45 -18.73 6.57
CA ALA A 346 -21.86 -18.64 7.99
C ALA A 346 -23.08 -17.73 8.17
N ALA A 347 -23.11 -16.56 7.53
CA ALA A 347 -24.26 -15.64 7.57
C ALA A 347 -25.52 -16.29 6.96
N ALA A 348 -25.39 -17.00 5.85
CA ALA A 348 -26.49 -17.71 5.21
C ALA A 348 -27.04 -18.84 6.11
N ARG A 349 -26.15 -19.63 6.75
CA ARG A 349 -26.57 -20.66 7.71
C ARG A 349 -27.31 -20.06 8.92
N ALA A 350 -26.78 -18.97 9.49
CA ALA A 350 -27.41 -18.28 10.62
C ALA A 350 -28.77 -17.72 10.23
N ALA A 351 -28.89 -17.08 9.06
CA ALA A 351 -30.17 -16.56 8.56
C ALA A 351 -31.22 -17.67 8.32
N ALA A 352 -30.77 -18.83 7.77
CA ALA A 352 -31.64 -20.00 7.58
C ALA A 352 -32.17 -20.55 8.90
N ARG A 353 -31.31 -20.65 9.94
CA ARG A 353 -31.70 -21.14 11.27
C ARG A 353 -32.62 -20.17 12.03
N LEU A 354 -32.45 -18.84 11.83
CA LEU A 354 -33.38 -17.85 12.41
C LEU A 354 -34.78 -17.94 11.80
N GLY A 355 -34.87 -18.39 10.55
CA GLY A 355 -36.14 -18.49 9.82
C GLY A 355 -36.73 -17.11 9.45
N PRO A 356 -37.91 -17.12 8.77
CA PRO A 356 -38.61 -15.91 8.37
C PRO A 356 -39.14 -15.07 9.52
N ASP A 357 -39.49 -15.72 10.64
CA ASP A 357 -40.09 -15.13 11.85
C ASP A 357 -39.04 -14.67 12.88
N GLY A 358 -37.74 -14.87 12.57
CA GLY A 358 -36.65 -14.42 13.43
C GLY A 358 -36.55 -12.91 13.55
N PRO A 359 -35.76 -12.37 14.52
CA PRO A 359 -35.64 -10.93 14.74
C PRO A 359 -35.23 -10.19 13.45
N PRO A 360 -36.06 -9.26 12.91
CA PRO A 360 -35.83 -8.65 11.60
C PRO A 360 -34.53 -7.83 11.52
N ALA A 361 -34.08 -7.24 12.63
CA ALA A 361 -32.82 -6.52 12.70
C ALA A 361 -31.60 -7.46 12.51
N LEU A 362 -31.61 -8.65 13.13
CA LEU A 362 -30.54 -9.63 12.95
C LEU A 362 -30.53 -10.19 11.53
N ARG A 363 -31.72 -10.46 10.99
CA ARG A 363 -31.85 -10.90 9.60
C ARG A 363 -31.28 -9.86 8.64
N ALA A 364 -31.64 -8.58 8.80
CA ALA A 364 -31.11 -7.50 7.95
C ALA A 364 -29.60 -7.38 8.06
N ARG A 365 -29.00 -7.49 9.26
CA ARG A 365 -27.54 -7.48 9.44
C ARG A 365 -26.87 -8.65 8.72
N LEU A 366 -27.40 -9.87 8.83
CA LEU A 366 -26.85 -11.04 8.13
C LEU A 366 -26.93 -10.89 6.61
N LEU A 367 -28.04 -10.35 6.08
CA LEU A 367 -28.20 -10.06 4.66
C LEU A 367 -27.22 -8.98 4.19
N SER A 368 -26.97 -7.96 5.00
CA SER A 368 -25.94 -6.94 4.73
C SER A 368 -24.53 -7.57 4.67
N VAL A 369 -24.21 -8.48 5.59
CA VAL A 369 -22.93 -9.22 5.54
C VAL A 369 -22.85 -10.05 4.25
N VAL A 370 -23.91 -10.78 3.87
CA VAL A 370 -23.92 -11.52 2.59
C VAL A 370 -23.66 -10.57 1.42
N ALA A 371 -24.32 -9.41 1.37
CA ALA A 371 -24.18 -8.46 0.30
C ALA A 371 -22.76 -7.84 0.24
N VAL A 372 -22.21 -7.46 1.40
CA VAL A 372 -20.89 -6.83 1.49
C VAL A 372 -19.77 -7.83 1.17
N GLU A 373 -19.81 -9.04 1.76
CA GLU A 373 -18.74 -10.02 1.59
C GLU A 373 -18.81 -10.75 0.23
N SER A 374 -19.94 -10.69 -0.47
CA SER A 374 -20.03 -11.16 -1.86
C SER A 374 -19.53 -10.16 -2.91
N ARG A 375 -18.79 -9.13 -2.51
CA ARG A 375 -18.19 -8.15 -3.42
C ARG A 375 -17.13 -8.77 -4.33
N GLY A 376 -17.08 -8.35 -5.57
CA GLY A 376 -16.17 -8.88 -6.58
C GLY A 376 -16.60 -10.25 -7.12
N ASP A 377 -15.79 -10.81 -7.98
CA ASP A 377 -16.04 -12.12 -8.58
C ASP A 377 -15.29 -13.22 -7.82
N THR A 378 -15.99 -13.92 -6.93
CA THR A 378 -15.39 -15.00 -6.13
C THR A 378 -15.17 -16.29 -6.92
N THR A 379 -15.69 -16.41 -8.13
CA THR A 379 -15.61 -17.65 -8.93
C THR A 379 -14.31 -17.79 -9.72
N ALA A 380 -13.61 -16.68 -10.03
CA ALA A 380 -12.34 -16.72 -10.75
C ALA A 380 -11.13 -17.06 -9.85
N ASP A 381 -11.26 -16.89 -8.53
CA ASP A 381 -10.18 -17.09 -7.55
C ASP A 381 -10.18 -18.49 -6.88
N THR A 382 -11.06 -19.41 -7.27
CA THR A 382 -11.15 -20.76 -6.66
C THR A 382 -10.15 -21.79 -7.21
N ALA A 383 -9.19 -21.40 -8.03
CA ALA A 383 -8.04 -22.26 -8.31
C ALA A 383 -7.12 -22.29 -7.08
N PRO A 384 -6.76 -23.48 -6.52
CA PRO A 384 -5.83 -23.54 -5.41
C PRO A 384 -4.50 -22.89 -5.81
N PRO A 385 -3.84 -22.12 -4.90
CA PRO A 385 -2.55 -21.55 -5.20
C PRO A 385 -1.58 -22.67 -5.55
N ARG A 386 -0.97 -22.60 -6.73
CA ARG A 386 0.17 -23.44 -7.05
C ARG A 386 1.29 -23.07 -6.05
N ALA A 387 1.83 -24.09 -5.37
CA ALA A 387 2.90 -23.99 -4.40
C ALA A 387 4.22 -23.54 -5.09
N ALA A 388 4.33 -22.27 -5.45
CA ALA A 388 5.52 -21.67 -6.05
C ALA A 388 5.67 -20.16 -5.79
N ASP A 389 4.86 -19.51 -4.96
CA ASP A 389 5.00 -18.08 -4.70
C ASP A 389 5.28 -17.82 -3.22
N ALA A 390 6.55 -18.03 -2.83
CA ALA A 390 7.09 -17.37 -1.65
C ALA A 390 7.40 -15.91 -2.02
N PRO A 391 7.04 -14.91 -1.19
CA PRO A 391 7.30 -13.51 -1.51
C PRO A 391 8.80 -13.23 -1.47
N THR A 392 9.39 -12.91 -2.61
CA THR A 392 10.70 -12.26 -2.66
C THR A 392 10.49 -10.79 -2.33
N THR A 393 10.84 -10.43 -1.11
CA THR A 393 11.00 -9.04 -0.67
C THR A 393 12.24 -8.45 -1.34
N ASP A 394 12.08 -7.86 -2.51
CA ASP A 394 13.01 -6.83 -3.01
C ASP A 394 12.35 -6.10 -4.19
N THR A 395 11.63 -5.02 -3.91
CA THR A 395 11.06 -4.16 -4.92
C THR A 395 11.56 -2.73 -4.78
N ALA A 396 12.86 -2.55 -5.05
CA ALA A 396 13.36 -1.25 -5.46
C ALA A 396 13.15 -1.13 -6.98
N LEU A 397 12.26 -0.29 -7.41
CA LEU A 397 12.01 0.01 -8.82
C LEU A 397 13.24 0.70 -9.45
N PRO A 398 13.93 0.12 -10.43
CA PRO A 398 14.90 0.84 -11.23
C PRO A 398 14.18 1.51 -12.40
N TRP A 399 13.67 2.71 -12.20
CA TRP A 399 13.17 3.53 -13.29
C TRP A 399 14.13 4.70 -13.52
N THR A 400 14.93 4.64 -14.59
CA THR A 400 15.75 5.75 -15.08
C THR A 400 15.00 6.49 -16.18
N PRO A 401 14.93 7.83 -16.15
CA PRO A 401 14.28 8.61 -17.21
C PRO A 401 15.09 8.54 -18.50
N GLY A 402 14.48 8.07 -19.57
CA GLY A 402 14.99 8.24 -20.93
C GLY A 402 14.96 9.71 -21.34
N THR A 403 16.01 10.13 -22.08
CA THR A 403 16.20 11.47 -22.61
C THR A 403 15.04 11.88 -23.53
N PRO A 404 14.55 13.13 -23.48
CA PRO A 404 13.43 13.56 -24.32
C PRO A 404 13.89 13.75 -25.76
N ALA A 405 13.16 13.12 -26.67
CA ALA A 405 13.21 13.46 -28.09
C ALA A 405 12.22 14.61 -28.37
N ASP A 406 12.66 15.50 -29.23
CA ASP A 406 12.11 16.73 -29.77
C ASP A 406 10.62 17.04 -29.62
N ALA A 407 10.35 18.29 -29.21
CA ALA A 407 9.03 18.88 -29.00
C ALA A 407 8.26 19.10 -30.33
N PRO A 408 6.97 18.81 -30.36
CA PRO A 408 6.06 19.33 -31.38
C PRO A 408 5.42 20.65 -30.99
N ALA A 409 5.04 21.42 -32.02
CA ALA A 409 4.51 22.77 -32.02
C ALA A 409 3.23 22.99 -31.17
N PRO A 410 2.92 24.25 -30.76
CA PRO A 410 1.89 24.57 -29.79
C PRO A 410 0.48 24.40 -30.37
N PRO A 411 -0.50 23.97 -29.52
CA PRO A 411 -1.88 23.81 -29.92
C PRO A 411 -2.64 25.14 -29.95
N ARG A 412 -3.60 25.19 -30.87
CA ARG A 412 -4.53 26.29 -31.08
C ARG A 412 -5.52 26.41 -29.92
N THR A 413 -5.81 27.62 -29.49
CA THR A 413 -6.80 28.01 -28.50
C THR A 413 -8.20 27.48 -28.83
N PRO A 414 -8.94 26.89 -27.89
CA PRO A 414 -10.36 26.56 -28.04
C PRO A 414 -11.24 27.78 -27.79
N GLY A 415 -12.27 27.93 -28.64
CA GLY A 415 -13.27 28.96 -28.51
C GLY A 415 -14.23 28.69 -27.34
N THR A 416 -14.86 29.76 -26.90
CA THR A 416 -15.85 29.89 -25.83
C THR A 416 -17.04 28.90 -26.02
N PRO A 417 -17.46 28.18 -24.97
CA PRO A 417 -18.65 27.32 -25.07
C PRO A 417 -19.94 28.14 -25.07
N ALA A 418 -20.83 27.79 -25.98
CA ALA A 418 -22.18 28.27 -26.03
C ALA A 418 -23.06 27.58 -24.96
N ASP A 419 -24.10 28.31 -24.55
CA ASP A 419 -25.15 27.97 -23.61
C ASP A 419 -25.62 26.51 -23.66
N HIS A 420 -25.56 25.81 -22.53
CA HIS A 420 -26.21 24.52 -22.32
C HIS A 420 -27.66 24.73 -21.90
N PRO A 421 -28.63 24.06 -22.54
CA PRO A 421 -29.99 23.98 -22.03
C PRO A 421 -30.06 23.09 -20.78
N ALA A 422 -30.97 23.43 -19.87
CA ALA A 422 -31.25 22.71 -18.65
C ALA A 422 -31.58 21.22 -18.92
N PRO A 423 -31.15 20.30 -18.00
CA PRO A 423 -31.45 18.89 -18.19
C PRO A 423 -32.95 18.59 -18.12
N PRO A 424 -33.43 17.66 -18.95
CA PRO A 424 -34.84 17.24 -18.88
C PRO A 424 -35.09 16.47 -17.59
N SER A 425 -36.24 16.69 -16.99
CA SER A 425 -36.79 15.96 -15.85
C SER A 425 -36.74 14.46 -16.11
N ALA A 426 -36.27 13.70 -15.10
CA ALA A 426 -36.18 12.25 -15.15
C ALA A 426 -37.56 11.63 -15.55
N PRO A 427 -37.57 10.63 -16.44
CA PRO A 427 -38.80 9.91 -16.73
C PRO A 427 -39.20 9.07 -15.51
N ASP A 428 -40.47 9.18 -15.14
CA ASP A 428 -41.14 8.27 -14.20
C ASP A 428 -41.04 6.83 -14.74
N ILE A 429 -40.21 6.04 -14.08
CA ILE A 429 -40.15 4.59 -14.31
C ILE A 429 -41.39 3.98 -13.62
N PRO A 430 -42.29 3.31 -14.34
CA PRO A 430 -43.41 2.64 -13.71
C PRO A 430 -42.89 1.55 -12.78
N VAL A 431 -43.11 1.73 -11.49
CA VAL A 431 -42.91 0.69 -10.48
C VAL A 431 -43.99 -0.37 -10.73
N GLY A 432 -43.61 -1.39 -11.49
CA GLY A 432 -44.44 -2.59 -11.60
C GLY A 432 -44.57 -3.25 -10.22
N ASP A 433 -45.80 -3.39 -9.79
CA ASP A 433 -46.20 -3.88 -8.45
C ASP A 433 -46.02 -5.42 -8.29
N THR A 434 -44.98 -5.99 -8.86
CA THR A 434 -44.56 -7.37 -8.60
C THR A 434 -43.23 -7.35 -7.86
N ALA A 435 -43.32 -7.20 -6.54
CA ALA A 435 -42.16 -7.40 -5.68
C ALA A 435 -41.57 -8.79 -5.96
N PRO A 436 -40.26 -8.90 -6.22
CA PRO A 436 -39.62 -10.21 -6.35
C PRO A 436 -39.82 -11.02 -5.06
N PRO A 437 -39.96 -12.35 -5.15
CA PRO A 437 -40.18 -13.17 -3.95
C PRO A 437 -39.04 -12.95 -2.94
N PRO A 438 -39.36 -12.93 -1.66
CA PRO A 438 -38.36 -12.67 -0.61
C PRO A 438 -37.27 -13.75 -0.65
N TRP A 439 -36.02 -13.32 -0.39
CA TRP A 439 -34.88 -14.23 -0.29
C TRP A 439 -35.13 -15.27 0.79
N THR A 440 -35.12 -16.56 0.43
CA THR A 440 -35.26 -17.67 1.34
C THR A 440 -33.92 -18.42 1.46
N PRO A 441 -33.33 -18.54 2.67
CA PRO A 441 -32.17 -19.36 2.89
C PRO A 441 -32.51 -20.83 2.57
N GLY A 442 -31.71 -21.46 1.71
CA GLY A 442 -31.94 -22.86 1.33
C GLY A 442 -32.52 -23.12 -0.06
N THR A 443 -32.67 -22.07 -0.90
CA THR A 443 -33.01 -22.26 -2.33
C THR A 443 -31.97 -23.12 -3.04
N PRO A 444 -32.35 -24.08 -3.91
CA PRO A 444 -31.41 -25.01 -4.55
C PRO A 444 -30.37 -24.27 -5.41
N VAL A 445 -29.21 -24.90 -5.57
CA VAL A 445 -27.94 -24.43 -6.16
C VAL A 445 -28.03 -23.86 -7.60
N ALA A 446 -29.20 -23.78 -8.21
CA ALA A 446 -29.42 -23.37 -9.60
C ALA A 446 -29.36 -21.86 -9.85
N GLU A 447 -29.43 -21.01 -8.80
CA GLU A 447 -29.41 -19.55 -9.01
C GLU A 447 -27.98 -19.00 -8.86
N PRO A 448 -27.52 -18.16 -9.82
CA PRO A 448 -26.23 -17.50 -9.73
C PRO A 448 -26.10 -16.75 -8.40
N TRP A 449 -25.00 -16.94 -7.67
CA TRP A 449 -24.77 -16.37 -6.34
C TRP A 449 -24.95 -14.83 -6.30
N ARG A 450 -24.68 -14.13 -7.42
CA ARG A 450 -24.87 -12.66 -7.56
C ARG A 450 -26.33 -12.24 -7.45
N LEU A 451 -27.25 -12.97 -8.07
CA LEU A 451 -28.68 -12.68 -7.93
C LEU A 451 -29.12 -12.85 -6.48
N ARG A 452 -28.48 -13.76 -5.74
CA ARG A 452 -28.70 -13.94 -4.30
C ARG A 452 -28.15 -12.77 -3.50
N ALA A 453 -26.91 -12.31 -3.79
CA ALA A 453 -26.28 -11.20 -3.12
C ALA A 453 -27.03 -9.87 -3.38
N GLY A 454 -27.42 -9.62 -4.62
CA GLY A 454 -28.24 -8.45 -4.98
C GLY A 454 -29.60 -8.44 -4.25
N ARG A 455 -30.32 -9.58 -4.25
CA ARG A 455 -31.57 -9.70 -3.49
C ARG A 455 -31.38 -9.57 -1.98
N ALA A 456 -30.27 -10.07 -1.45
CA ALA A 456 -29.93 -9.89 -0.04
C ALA A 456 -29.72 -8.40 0.29
N ALA A 457 -29.07 -7.66 -0.58
CA ALA A 457 -28.87 -6.21 -0.44
C ALA A 457 -30.22 -5.46 -0.44
N GLU A 458 -31.09 -5.72 -1.42
CA GLU A 458 -32.41 -5.12 -1.52
C GLU A 458 -33.30 -5.42 -0.31
N GLU A 459 -33.31 -6.68 0.14
CA GLU A 459 -34.05 -7.10 1.33
C GLU A 459 -33.50 -6.43 2.58
N ALA A 460 -32.16 -6.35 2.75
CA ALA A 460 -31.54 -5.70 3.89
C ALA A 460 -31.94 -4.21 3.96
N VAL A 461 -31.85 -3.47 2.85
CA VAL A 461 -32.26 -2.06 2.79
C VAL A 461 -33.73 -1.89 3.11
N ARG A 462 -34.59 -2.76 2.57
CA ARG A 462 -36.03 -2.73 2.82
C ARG A 462 -36.37 -2.99 4.30
N LEU A 463 -35.71 -3.95 4.93
CA LEU A 463 -35.84 -4.24 6.35
C LEU A 463 -35.33 -3.09 7.22
N ALA A 464 -34.16 -2.55 6.91
CA ALA A 464 -33.56 -1.46 7.67
C ALA A 464 -34.42 -0.19 7.63
N ARG A 465 -34.99 0.16 6.47
CA ARG A 465 -35.92 1.29 6.34
C ARG A 465 -37.19 1.08 7.18
N ARG A 466 -37.75 -0.13 7.18
CA ARG A 466 -38.94 -0.44 8.02
C ARG A 466 -38.65 -0.36 9.52
N LEU A 467 -37.43 -0.74 9.93
CA LEU A 467 -37.02 -0.70 11.33
C LEU A 467 -36.62 0.71 11.80
N GLN A 468 -36.45 1.65 10.87
CA GLN A 468 -35.98 3.01 11.17
C GLN A 468 -34.67 3.05 11.97
N ASP A 469 -33.79 2.04 11.76
CA ASP A 469 -32.48 1.96 12.38
C ASP A 469 -31.42 2.56 11.42
N PRO A 470 -30.87 3.77 11.72
CA PRO A 470 -29.96 4.45 10.82
C PRO A 470 -28.61 3.74 10.66
N THR A 471 -28.11 3.09 11.70
CA THR A 471 -26.87 2.33 11.65
C THR A 471 -27.02 1.09 10.77
N LEU A 472 -28.12 0.40 10.93
CA LEU A 472 -28.46 -0.76 10.10
C LEU A 472 -28.69 -0.36 8.64
N LEU A 473 -29.36 0.77 8.40
CA LEU A 473 -29.58 1.28 7.05
C LEU A 473 -28.26 1.68 6.38
N ALA A 474 -27.36 2.34 7.10
CA ALA A 474 -26.03 2.69 6.57
C ALA A 474 -25.24 1.43 6.17
N PHE A 475 -25.26 0.38 6.98
CA PHE A 475 -24.61 -0.88 6.64
C PHE A 475 -25.31 -1.60 5.46
N ALA A 476 -26.62 -1.58 5.39
CA ALA A 476 -27.38 -2.13 4.25
C ALA A 476 -27.10 -1.37 2.94
N LEU A 477 -26.98 -0.05 2.99
CA LEU A 477 -26.60 0.78 1.83
C LEU A 477 -25.16 0.48 1.35
N ASN A 478 -24.24 0.18 2.26
CA ASN A 478 -22.92 -0.33 1.86
C ASN A 478 -23.03 -1.65 1.08
N GLY A 479 -23.88 -2.58 1.54
CA GLY A 479 -24.18 -3.80 0.79
C GLY A 479 -24.80 -3.52 -0.58
N ALA A 480 -25.74 -2.58 -0.68
CA ALA A 480 -26.34 -2.16 -1.96
C ALA A 480 -25.29 -1.57 -2.92
N PHE A 481 -24.38 -0.74 -2.41
CA PHE A 481 -23.26 -0.24 -3.21
C PHE A 481 -22.37 -1.38 -3.72
N MET A 482 -21.98 -2.34 -2.88
CA MET A 482 -21.17 -3.48 -3.31
C MET A 482 -21.84 -4.38 -4.35
N GLN A 483 -23.16 -4.33 -4.47
CA GLN A 483 -23.94 -5.08 -5.46
C GLN A 483 -24.39 -4.23 -6.66
N SER A 484 -23.98 -2.95 -6.75
CA SER A 484 -24.39 -2.02 -7.83
C SER A 484 -23.63 -2.20 -9.15
N PHE A 485 -22.72 -3.17 -9.24
CA PHE A 485 -21.85 -3.41 -10.40
C PHE A 485 -22.39 -4.51 -11.34
N ALA A 486 -23.70 -4.66 -11.48
CA ALA A 486 -24.31 -5.68 -12.35
C ALA A 486 -23.96 -5.50 -13.84
N GLY A 487 -23.67 -4.26 -14.26
CA GLY A 487 -23.26 -3.88 -15.62
C GLY A 487 -22.55 -2.53 -15.62
N CYS A 488 -22.00 -2.15 -16.79
CA CYS A 488 -21.39 -0.85 -16.99
C CYS A 488 -22.45 0.27 -17.01
N GLY A 489 -22.04 1.52 -16.78
CA GLY A 489 -22.93 2.68 -16.87
C GLY A 489 -23.76 2.98 -15.61
N SER A 490 -23.26 2.57 -14.45
CA SER A 490 -23.99 2.72 -13.18
C SER A 490 -23.48 3.87 -12.30
N ALA A 491 -22.60 4.75 -12.80
CA ALA A 491 -22.01 5.83 -12.00
C ALA A 491 -23.05 6.78 -11.40
N ALA A 492 -24.04 7.20 -12.18
CA ALA A 492 -25.12 8.07 -11.69
C ALA A 492 -25.95 7.42 -10.57
N HIS A 493 -26.23 6.12 -10.67
CA HIS A 493 -26.91 5.38 -9.60
C HIS A 493 -26.07 5.32 -8.33
N ARG A 494 -24.74 5.11 -8.46
CA ARG A 494 -23.82 5.11 -7.32
C ARG A 494 -23.73 6.47 -6.63
N ASP A 495 -23.79 7.59 -7.38
CA ASP A 495 -23.84 8.94 -6.77
C ASP A 495 -25.11 9.13 -5.93
N VAL A 496 -26.25 8.62 -6.38
CA VAL A 496 -27.50 8.66 -5.60
C VAL A 496 -27.36 7.86 -4.30
N LEU A 497 -26.82 6.64 -4.36
CA LEU A 497 -26.55 5.82 -3.16
C LEU A 497 -25.57 6.51 -2.20
N GLY A 498 -24.50 7.07 -2.72
CA GLY A 498 -23.50 7.80 -1.94
C GLY A 498 -24.08 9.05 -1.28
N THR A 499 -24.99 9.75 -1.97
CA THR A 499 -25.69 10.92 -1.45
C THR A 499 -26.64 10.55 -0.31
N GLU A 500 -27.43 9.48 -0.47
CA GLU A 500 -28.31 8.97 0.60
C GLU A 500 -27.48 8.56 1.82
N LEU A 501 -26.40 7.80 1.62
CA LEU A 501 -25.54 7.33 2.70
C LEU A 501 -24.85 8.51 3.43
N THR A 502 -24.33 9.49 2.67
CA THR A 502 -23.67 10.67 3.26
C THR A 502 -24.64 11.43 4.13
N ARG A 503 -25.88 11.72 3.62
CA ARG A 503 -26.89 12.44 4.40
C ARG A 503 -27.25 11.70 5.67
N LEU A 504 -27.57 10.39 5.55
CA LEU A 504 -27.89 9.55 6.70
C LEU A 504 -26.76 9.56 7.75
N ALA A 505 -25.53 9.44 7.30
CA ALA A 505 -24.37 9.38 8.17
C ALA A 505 -24.08 10.72 8.89
N VAL A 506 -24.28 11.84 8.22
CA VAL A 506 -24.19 13.19 8.82
C VAL A 506 -25.28 13.38 9.87
N ASP A 507 -26.55 13.10 9.51
CA ASP A 507 -27.69 13.28 10.39
C ASP A 507 -27.61 12.46 11.68
N HIS A 508 -26.97 11.29 11.63
CA HIS A 508 -26.85 10.34 12.75
C HIS A 508 -25.43 10.16 13.29
N GLN A 509 -24.50 11.04 12.93
CA GLN A 509 -23.10 11.04 13.45
C GLN A 509 -22.38 9.69 13.27
N LEU A 510 -22.42 9.13 12.06
CA LEU A 510 -21.77 7.89 11.68
C LEU A 510 -20.51 8.15 10.83
N PRO A 511 -19.37 8.56 11.43
CA PRO A 511 -18.23 9.11 10.68
C PRO A 511 -17.63 8.12 9.67
N ASN A 512 -17.59 6.83 9.96
CA ASN A 512 -17.06 5.83 9.02
C ASN A 512 -17.95 5.67 7.77
N HIS A 513 -19.27 5.76 7.95
CA HIS A 513 -20.23 5.70 6.84
C HIS A 513 -20.32 7.03 6.07
N GLU A 514 -20.05 8.16 6.73
CA GLU A 514 -19.89 9.44 6.04
C GLU A 514 -18.70 9.42 5.09
N VAL A 515 -17.54 8.95 5.54
CA VAL A 515 -16.35 8.76 4.69
C VAL A 515 -16.68 7.83 3.52
N LEU A 516 -17.33 6.69 3.77
CA LEU A 516 -17.74 5.77 2.70
C LEU A 516 -18.68 6.44 1.70
N GLY A 517 -19.73 7.12 2.16
CA GLY A 517 -20.69 7.80 1.28
C GLY A 517 -20.00 8.83 0.38
N ARG A 518 -19.06 9.60 0.93
CA ARG A 518 -18.29 10.57 0.17
C ARG A 518 -17.31 9.91 -0.81
N LEU A 519 -16.69 8.77 -0.45
CA LEU A 519 -15.85 7.98 -1.37
C LEU A 519 -16.67 7.43 -2.55
N ILE A 520 -17.87 6.91 -2.29
CA ILE A 520 -18.78 6.43 -3.35
C ILE A 520 -19.11 7.58 -4.30
N ARG A 521 -19.39 8.77 -3.78
CA ARG A 521 -19.66 9.96 -4.58
C ARG A 521 -18.46 10.42 -5.37
N LEU A 522 -17.28 10.50 -4.75
CA LEU A 522 -16.02 10.83 -5.42
C LEU A 522 -15.79 9.93 -6.63
N GLN A 523 -15.92 8.62 -6.44
CA GLN A 523 -15.73 7.61 -7.48
C GLN A 523 -16.80 7.75 -8.58
N ALA A 524 -18.05 7.92 -8.22
CA ALA A 524 -19.14 8.08 -9.18
C ALA A 524 -18.98 9.36 -10.01
N LEU A 525 -18.69 10.49 -9.36
CA LEU A 525 -18.51 11.79 -10.01
C LEU A 525 -17.27 11.79 -10.93
N ALA A 526 -16.17 11.16 -10.51
CA ALA A 526 -15.00 10.96 -11.37
C ALA A 526 -15.36 10.13 -12.61
N GLY A 527 -16.14 9.06 -12.45
CA GLY A 527 -16.66 8.25 -13.55
C GLY A 527 -17.53 9.05 -14.53
N LEU A 528 -18.33 9.99 -14.04
CA LEU A 528 -19.16 10.90 -14.83
C LEU A 528 -18.37 12.08 -15.43
N GLY A 529 -17.10 12.27 -15.06
CA GLY A 529 -16.28 13.40 -15.49
C GLY A 529 -16.57 14.71 -14.77
N ASP A 530 -17.41 14.71 -13.71
CA ASP A 530 -17.66 15.89 -12.87
C ASP A 530 -16.55 16.00 -11.81
N PHE A 531 -15.37 16.40 -12.28
CA PHE A 531 -14.21 16.53 -11.43
C PHE A 531 -14.30 17.66 -10.41
N ALA A 532 -15.09 18.71 -10.68
CA ALA A 532 -15.26 19.81 -9.72
C ALA A 532 -16.01 19.32 -8.46
N ALA A 533 -17.08 18.56 -8.65
CA ALA A 533 -17.79 17.94 -7.54
C ALA A 533 -16.99 16.83 -6.86
N ALA A 534 -16.19 16.06 -7.62
CA ALA A 534 -15.31 15.02 -7.07
C ALA A 534 -14.18 15.63 -6.21
N ASP A 535 -13.55 16.74 -6.64
CA ASP A 535 -12.52 17.47 -5.89
C ASP A 535 -13.07 17.93 -4.53
N ALA A 536 -14.29 18.45 -4.49
CA ALA A 536 -14.96 18.84 -3.24
C ALA A 536 -15.20 17.65 -2.29
N GLN A 537 -15.49 16.45 -2.82
CA GLN A 537 -15.59 15.25 -1.99
C GLN A 537 -14.22 14.82 -1.44
N ALA A 538 -13.15 14.90 -2.24
CA ALA A 538 -11.80 14.56 -1.82
C ALA A 538 -11.32 15.44 -0.65
N GLU A 539 -11.54 16.75 -0.73
CA GLU A 539 -11.20 17.69 0.34
C GLU A 539 -11.94 17.37 1.66
N GLU A 540 -13.23 17.04 1.54
CA GLU A 540 -14.03 16.70 2.72
C GLU A 540 -13.61 15.37 3.33
N ILE A 541 -13.28 14.35 2.51
CA ILE A 541 -12.76 13.07 2.97
C ILE A 541 -11.46 13.29 3.75
N ASP A 542 -10.54 14.10 3.26
CA ASP A 542 -9.28 14.37 3.95
C ASP A 542 -9.50 15.08 5.30
N ARG A 543 -10.43 16.05 5.35
CA ARG A 543 -10.79 16.71 6.63
C ARG A 543 -11.36 15.72 7.65
N LEU A 544 -12.22 14.80 7.19
CA LEU A 544 -12.81 13.76 8.04
C LEU A 544 -11.78 12.73 8.46
N ALA A 545 -10.89 12.30 7.54
CA ALA A 545 -9.82 11.37 7.80
C ALA A 545 -8.86 11.89 8.90
N HIS A 546 -8.48 13.16 8.78
CA HIS A 546 -7.63 13.82 9.79
C HIS A 546 -8.35 13.94 11.14
N ARG A 547 -9.60 14.41 11.15
CA ARG A 547 -10.38 14.60 12.39
C ARG A 547 -10.62 13.30 13.15
N ASN A 548 -10.87 12.22 12.44
CA ASN A 548 -11.29 10.93 13.01
C ASN A 548 -10.15 9.90 13.05
N GLU A 549 -8.91 10.28 12.72
CA GLU A 549 -7.73 9.39 12.67
C GLU A 549 -7.98 8.16 11.78
N ARG A 550 -8.42 8.40 10.52
CA ARG A 550 -8.74 7.35 9.53
C ARG A 550 -7.77 7.38 8.35
N PRO A 551 -6.53 6.90 8.50
CA PRO A 551 -5.49 7.03 7.48
C PRO A 551 -5.84 6.34 6.16
N LEU A 552 -6.63 5.26 6.21
CA LEU A 552 -7.02 4.51 5.02
C LEU A 552 -7.82 5.35 4.00
N ALA A 553 -8.61 6.32 4.46
CA ALA A 553 -9.37 7.21 3.56
C ALA A 553 -8.42 8.07 2.71
N GLY A 554 -7.29 8.52 3.27
CA GLY A 554 -6.26 9.30 2.57
C GLY A 554 -5.58 8.54 1.42
N VAL A 555 -5.54 7.20 1.47
CA VAL A 555 -5.03 6.37 0.37
C VAL A 555 -5.88 6.58 -0.89
N PHE A 556 -7.21 6.56 -0.77
CA PHE A 556 -8.12 6.73 -1.91
C PHE A 556 -8.09 8.14 -2.48
N THR A 557 -8.00 9.18 -1.64
CA THR A 557 -7.87 10.57 -2.13
C THR A 557 -6.51 10.82 -2.79
N ALA A 558 -5.44 10.16 -2.34
CA ALA A 558 -4.14 10.23 -3.00
C ALA A 558 -4.17 9.60 -4.40
N TRP A 559 -4.80 8.43 -4.56
CA TRP A 559 -5.04 7.82 -5.86
C TRP A 559 -5.86 8.72 -6.79
N TYR A 560 -6.97 9.28 -6.27
CA TYR A 560 -7.80 10.21 -7.02
C TYR A 560 -7.01 11.43 -7.51
N ARG A 561 -6.11 12.00 -6.70
CA ARG A 561 -5.27 13.12 -7.12
C ARG A 561 -4.31 12.76 -8.25
N ALA A 562 -3.73 11.54 -8.22
CA ALA A 562 -2.91 11.06 -9.32
C ALA A 562 -3.72 10.92 -10.62
N LEU A 563 -4.95 10.37 -10.53
CA LEU A 563 -5.89 10.33 -11.65
C LEU A 563 -6.23 11.77 -12.11
N ARG A 564 -6.51 12.67 -11.19
CA ARG A 564 -6.87 14.06 -11.49
C ARG A 564 -5.75 14.80 -12.21
N SER A 565 -4.49 14.64 -11.76
CA SER A 565 -3.30 15.18 -12.45
C SER A 565 -3.19 14.62 -13.87
N CYS A 566 -3.54 13.35 -14.10
CA CYS A 566 -3.55 12.77 -15.44
C CYS A 566 -4.57 13.45 -16.37
N GLU A 567 -5.72 13.85 -15.83
CA GLU A 567 -6.77 14.54 -16.61
C GLU A 567 -6.44 16.01 -16.87
N THR A 568 -5.76 16.70 -15.94
CA THR A 568 -5.43 18.14 -16.07
C THR A 568 -4.08 18.41 -16.73
N ASP A 569 -3.04 17.70 -16.31
CA ASP A 569 -1.64 18.01 -16.64
C ASP A 569 -1.02 16.96 -17.58
N GLY A 570 -1.78 15.88 -17.83
CA GLY A 570 -1.37 14.78 -18.69
C GLY A 570 -0.46 13.75 -18.02
N TRP A 571 -0.17 12.68 -18.76
CA TRP A 571 0.60 11.54 -18.26
C TRP A 571 1.98 11.86 -17.67
N PRO A 572 2.79 12.76 -18.27
CA PRO A 572 4.14 13.07 -17.77
C PRO A 572 4.14 13.58 -16.32
N ALA A 573 3.15 14.40 -15.94
CA ALA A 573 2.99 14.91 -14.59
C ALA A 573 2.41 13.82 -13.64
N ALA A 574 1.35 13.15 -14.08
CA ALA A 574 0.67 12.13 -13.30
C ALA A 574 1.57 10.94 -12.94
N ARG A 575 2.54 10.59 -13.79
CA ARG A 575 3.45 9.46 -13.57
C ARG A 575 4.17 9.52 -12.21
N THR A 576 4.64 10.70 -11.84
CA THR A 576 5.34 10.90 -10.57
C THR A 576 4.40 10.70 -9.38
N GLU A 577 3.17 11.22 -9.49
CA GLU A 577 2.14 11.03 -8.47
C GLU A 577 1.73 9.55 -8.34
N TYR A 578 1.54 8.85 -9.45
CA TYR A 578 1.25 7.41 -9.43
C TYR A 578 2.37 6.59 -8.80
N ALA A 579 3.63 6.89 -9.08
CA ALA A 579 4.76 6.20 -8.47
C ALA A 579 4.79 6.40 -6.93
N ARG A 580 4.51 7.63 -6.47
CA ARG A 580 4.40 7.95 -5.04
C ARG A 580 3.25 7.17 -4.38
N VAL A 581 2.06 7.21 -4.96
CA VAL A 581 0.88 6.56 -4.40
C VAL A 581 1.01 5.04 -4.37
N LEU A 582 1.60 4.42 -5.40
CA LEU A 582 1.90 2.98 -5.41
C LEU A 582 2.79 2.58 -4.23
N ALA A 583 3.85 3.36 -3.96
CA ALA A 583 4.74 3.11 -2.84
C ALA A 583 4.03 3.26 -1.48
N GLU A 584 3.21 4.30 -1.31
CA GLU A 584 2.44 4.55 -0.08
C GLU A 584 1.36 3.48 0.16
N THR A 585 0.76 2.98 -0.91
CA THR A 585 -0.32 1.98 -0.83
C THR A 585 0.20 0.59 -0.47
N ALA A 586 1.47 0.28 -0.71
CA ALA A 586 2.05 -1.05 -0.45
C ALA A 586 1.86 -1.52 1.01
N ALA A 587 1.83 -0.59 1.98
CA ALA A 587 1.69 -0.87 3.41
C ALA A 587 0.26 -0.63 3.95
N CYS A 588 -0.76 -0.44 3.10
CA CYS A 588 -2.11 -0.09 3.58
C CYS A 588 -2.93 -1.28 4.13
N GLY A 589 -2.44 -2.52 4.04
CA GLY A 589 -3.14 -3.71 4.50
C GLY A 589 -4.31 -4.16 3.62
N MET A 590 -4.38 -3.70 2.35
CA MET A 590 -5.45 -4.03 1.40
C MET A 590 -4.94 -4.76 0.16
N PRO A 591 -4.65 -6.08 0.22
CA PRO A 591 -4.21 -6.86 -0.93
C PRO A 591 -5.16 -6.80 -2.13
N GLY A 592 -6.47 -6.66 -1.89
CA GLY A 592 -7.47 -6.50 -2.94
C GLY A 592 -7.32 -5.21 -3.75
N LEU A 593 -6.69 -4.18 -3.18
CA LEU A 593 -6.35 -2.92 -3.85
C LEU A 593 -4.95 -2.97 -4.47
N THR A 594 -3.95 -3.48 -3.74
CA THR A 594 -2.53 -3.36 -4.11
C THR A 594 -2.10 -4.32 -5.21
N ARG A 595 -2.64 -5.56 -5.21
CA ARG A 595 -2.28 -6.57 -6.21
C ARG A 595 -2.75 -6.17 -7.61
N GLY A 596 -1.81 -6.02 -8.54
CA GLY A 596 -2.05 -5.59 -9.91
C GLY A 596 -2.22 -4.08 -10.11
N ALA A 597 -2.12 -3.25 -9.06
CA ALA A 597 -2.26 -1.79 -9.17
C ALA A 597 -1.21 -1.17 -10.12
N ALA A 598 0.03 -1.65 -10.09
CA ALA A 598 1.10 -1.18 -10.99
C ALA A 598 0.76 -1.43 -12.47
N VAL A 599 0.15 -2.57 -12.79
CA VAL A 599 -0.32 -2.89 -14.16
C VAL A 599 -1.41 -1.91 -14.61
N LEU A 600 -2.37 -1.60 -13.73
CA LEU A 600 -3.42 -0.61 -14.04
C LEU A 600 -2.82 0.75 -14.38
N VAL A 601 -1.82 1.20 -13.63
CA VAL A 601 -1.11 2.46 -13.87
C VAL A 601 -0.34 2.40 -15.20
N ALA A 602 0.38 1.30 -15.48
CA ALA A 602 1.12 1.13 -16.73
C ALA A 602 0.22 1.13 -17.98
N LEU A 603 -1.03 0.68 -17.83
CA LEU A 603 -2.02 0.71 -18.92
C LEU A 603 -2.55 2.11 -19.23
N VAL A 604 -2.45 3.10 -18.33
CA VAL A 604 -3.03 4.42 -18.54
C VAL A 604 -2.54 5.08 -19.83
N PRO A 605 -1.23 5.28 -20.09
CA PRO A 605 -0.76 5.89 -21.33
C PRO A 605 -1.13 5.05 -22.55
N VAL A 606 -0.99 3.72 -22.47
CA VAL A 606 -1.32 2.79 -23.55
C VAL A 606 -2.76 2.94 -24.01
N MET A 607 -3.69 2.98 -23.06
CA MET A 607 -5.12 3.03 -23.37
C MET A 607 -5.59 4.40 -23.81
N ARG A 608 -4.88 5.48 -23.46
CA ARG A 608 -5.19 6.85 -23.88
C ARG A 608 -4.65 7.17 -25.27
N ASP A 609 -3.50 6.61 -25.65
CA ASP A 609 -2.79 6.92 -26.90
C ASP A 609 -3.16 6.00 -28.07
N ASP A 610 -4.16 5.15 -27.93
CA ASP A 610 -4.59 4.15 -28.92
C ASP A 610 -3.47 3.20 -29.41
N ALA A 611 -2.40 3.07 -28.65
CA ALA A 611 -1.27 2.21 -28.94
C ALA A 611 -1.49 0.77 -28.43
N LEU A 612 -0.70 -0.16 -28.92
CA LEU A 612 -0.48 -1.45 -28.26
C LEU A 612 0.70 -1.28 -27.30
N PRO A 613 0.67 -1.94 -26.12
CA PRO A 613 1.78 -1.88 -25.18
C PRO A 613 3.05 -2.53 -25.74
N ASP A 614 4.22 -2.11 -25.25
CA ASP A 614 5.41 -2.94 -25.35
C ASP A 614 5.32 -4.05 -24.28
N PRO A 615 5.32 -5.34 -24.64
CA PRO A 615 5.25 -6.42 -23.68
C PRO A 615 6.37 -6.40 -22.63
N ASP A 616 7.55 -5.87 -22.96
CA ASP A 616 8.71 -5.78 -22.07
C ASP A 616 8.47 -4.80 -20.92
N ASP A 617 7.65 -3.77 -21.11
CA ASP A 617 7.27 -2.82 -20.06
C ASP A 617 6.42 -3.50 -18.95
N PHE A 618 5.76 -4.61 -19.27
CA PHE A 618 4.89 -5.35 -18.35
C PHE A 618 5.54 -6.62 -17.78
N ALA A 619 6.67 -7.06 -18.32
CA ALA A 619 7.29 -8.34 -17.97
C ALA A 619 7.70 -8.44 -16.49
N HIS A 620 8.02 -7.30 -15.87
CA HIS A 620 8.44 -7.21 -14.47
C HIS A 620 7.30 -6.87 -13.49
N LEU A 621 6.07 -6.62 -13.99
CA LEU A 621 4.93 -6.25 -13.18
C LEU A 621 4.10 -7.49 -12.80
N ASP A 622 3.68 -7.57 -11.53
CA ASP A 622 2.70 -8.58 -11.12
C ASP A 622 1.30 -8.14 -11.57
N PRO A 623 0.66 -8.85 -12.53
CA PRO A 623 -0.69 -8.54 -12.95
C PRO A 623 -1.73 -8.91 -11.89
N GLY A 624 -1.35 -9.65 -10.85
CA GLY A 624 -2.26 -10.09 -9.81
C GLY A 624 -3.50 -10.79 -10.38
N PRO A 625 -4.69 -10.40 -9.94
CA PRO A 625 -5.93 -11.02 -10.41
C PRO A 625 -6.33 -10.62 -11.84
N TYR A 626 -5.64 -9.65 -12.45
CA TYR A 626 -6.03 -9.07 -13.74
C TYR A 626 -5.41 -9.79 -14.96
N ARG A 627 -4.55 -10.78 -14.73
CA ARG A 627 -3.88 -11.55 -15.77
C ARG A 627 -4.81 -12.03 -16.92
N PRO A 628 -6.01 -12.58 -16.65
CA PRO A 628 -6.85 -13.11 -17.73
C PRO A 628 -7.31 -12.05 -18.75
N TRP A 629 -7.46 -10.79 -18.32
CA TRP A 629 -7.89 -9.68 -19.17
C TRP A 629 -6.71 -8.92 -19.78
N LEU A 630 -5.52 -8.99 -19.18
CA LEU A 630 -4.29 -8.38 -19.66
C LEU A 630 -3.61 -9.23 -20.74
N ASP A 631 -3.47 -10.54 -20.51
CA ASP A 631 -2.73 -11.46 -21.39
C ASP A 631 -3.17 -11.38 -22.87
N PRO A 632 -4.46 -11.30 -23.24
CA PRO A 632 -4.85 -11.13 -24.63
C PRO A 632 -4.26 -9.88 -25.31
N LEU A 633 -4.13 -8.77 -24.58
CA LEU A 633 -3.55 -7.53 -25.09
C LEU A 633 -2.04 -7.67 -25.29
N LEU A 634 -1.31 -8.24 -24.34
CA LEU A 634 0.13 -8.46 -24.43
C LEU A 634 0.49 -9.47 -25.54
N LEU A 635 -0.29 -10.54 -25.68
CA LEU A 635 -0.13 -11.49 -26.79
C LEU A 635 -0.40 -10.85 -28.16
N ALA A 636 -1.37 -9.96 -28.25
CA ALA A 636 -1.62 -9.22 -29.47
C ALA A 636 -0.46 -8.25 -29.80
N ALA A 637 0.06 -7.57 -28.79
CA ALA A 637 1.18 -6.64 -28.89
C ALA A 637 2.50 -7.31 -29.30
N SER A 638 2.75 -8.53 -28.82
CA SER A 638 3.92 -9.33 -29.23
C SER A 638 3.80 -9.96 -30.63
N GLY A 639 2.69 -9.71 -31.35
CA GLY A 639 2.43 -10.32 -32.66
C GLY A 639 1.94 -11.79 -32.61
N ALA A 640 1.73 -12.35 -31.43
CA ALA A 640 1.25 -13.73 -31.22
C ALA A 640 -0.27 -13.86 -31.51
N THR A 641 -0.71 -13.41 -32.68
CA THR A 641 -2.12 -13.24 -33.07
C THR A 641 -2.99 -14.48 -32.81
N GLN A 642 -2.51 -15.68 -33.10
CA GLN A 642 -3.30 -16.90 -32.88
C GLN A 642 -3.47 -17.22 -31.39
N GLN A 643 -2.45 -16.94 -30.57
CA GLN A 643 -2.54 -17.13 -29.12
C GLN A 643 -3.46 -16.07 -28.50
N ALA A 644 -3.36 -14.81 -28.93
CA ALA A 644 -4.28 -13.76 -28.52
C ALA A 644 -5.74 -14.09 -28.84
N ARG A 645 -6.02 -14.61 -30.04
CA ARG A 645 -7.38 -15.05 -30.43
C ARG A 645 -7.92 -16.20 -29.56
N ARG A 646 -7.08 -17.17 -29.20
CA ARG A 646 -7.45 -18.23 -28.26
C ARG A 646 -7.74 -17.68 -26.88
N ALA A 647 -6.84 -16.85 -26.33
CA ALA A 647 -7.02 -16.21 -25.05
C ALA A 647 -8.31 -15.38 -25.00
N LEU A 648 -8.63 -14.62 -26.06
CA LEU A 648 -9.90 -13.88 -26.18
C LEU A 648 -11.14 -14.80 -26.23
N THR A 649 -11.04 -16.00 -26.81
CA THR A 649 -12.16 -16.94 -26.83
C THR A 649 -12.47 -17.50 -25.43
N GLU A 650 -11.43 -17.71 -24.63
CA GLU A 650 -11.49 -18.31 -23.30
C GLU A 650 -11.61 -17.26 -22.17
N VAL A 651 -11.45 -15.94 -22.49
CA VAL A 651 -11.41 -14.88 -21.48
C VAL A 651 -12.72 -14.84 -20.67
N PRO A 652 -12.62 -14.87 -19.35
CA PRO A 652 -13.78 -14.72 -18.48
C PRO A 652 -14.37 -13.30 -18.62
N ARG A 653 -15.61 -13.14 -18.18
CA ARG A 653 -16.19 -11.80 -18.07
C ARG A 653 -15.38 -10.96 -17.07
N PRO A 654 -15.09 -9.67 -17.37
CA PRO A 654 -14.50 -8.77 -16.40
C PRO A 654 -15.25 -8.77 -15.06
N PRO A 655 -14.53 -8.57 -13.94
CA PRO A 655 -15.13 -8.62 -12.63
C PRO A 655 -16.17 -7.51 -12.48
N HIS A 656 -17.22 -7.80 -11.72
CA HIS A 656 -18.26 -6.83 -11.40
C HIS A 656 -17.79 -5.92 -10.26
N ASP A 657 -16.89 -5.01 -10.58
CA ASP A 657 -16.26 -4.08 -9.65
C ASP A 657 -16.04 -2.70 -10.31
N LEU A 658 -15.40 -1.81 -9.59
CA LEU A 658 -15.08 -0.45 -10.03
C LEU A 658 -14.18 -0.35 -11.28
N LEU A 659 -13.59 -1.45 -11.75
CA LEU A 659 -12.70 -1.51 -12.91
C LEU A 659 -13.34 -2.22 -14.12
N GLN A 660 -14.62 -2.55 -14.04
CA GLN A 660 -15.31 -3.33 -15.07
C GLN A 660 -15.22 -2.67 -16.45
N GLU A 661 -15.50 -1.37 -16.55
CA GLU A 661 -15.42 -0.60 -17.80
C GLU A 661 -14.01 -0.58 -18.36
N ALA A 662 -13.01 -0.41 -17.49
CA ALA A 662 -11.59 -0.40 -17.88
C ALA A 662 -11.20 -1.72 -18.55
N TRP A 663 -11.55 -2.85 -17.95
CA TRP A 663 -11.21 -4.16 -18.51
C TRP A 663 -11.97 -4.48 -19.80
N TRP A 664 -13.21 -4.03 -19.94
CA TRP A 664 -13.92 -4.12 -21.21
C TRP A 664 -13.22 -3.31 -22.31
N CYS A 665 -12.69 -2.12 -22.00
CA CYS A 665 -11.91 -1.32 -22.95
C CYS A 665 -10.60 -2.01 -23.35
N VAL A 666 -9.89 -2.65 -22.42
CA VAL A 666 -8.68 -3.43 -22.69
C VAL A 666 -9.00 -4.61 -23.63
N LEU A 667 -10.07 -5.35 -23.35
CA LEU A 667 -10.52 -6.44 -24.22
C LEU A 667 -10.96 -5.96 -25.60
N ALA A 668 -11.64 -4.79 -25.68
CA ALA A 668 -12.00 -4.20 -26.98
C ALA A 668 -10.75 -3.89 -27.81
N ARG A 669 -9.70 -3.33 -27.18
CA ARG A 669 -8.43 -3.03 -27.84
C ARG A 669 -7.74 -4.30 -28.34
N ALA A 670 -7.59 -5.31 -27.49
CA ALA A 670 -7.01 -6.60 -27.84
C ALA A 670 -7.78 -7.28 -28.97
N ALA A 671 -9.11 -7.26 -28.91
CA ALA A 671 -9.95 -7.88 -29.93
C ALA A 671 -9.91 -7.12 -31.27
N ALA A 672 -9.83 -5.79 -31.26
CA ALA A 672 -9.68 -4.96 -32.45
C ALA A 672 -8.36 -5.23 -33.17
N SER A 673 -7.25 -5.33 -32.43
CA SER A 673 -5.93 -5.54 -33.03
C SER A 673 -5.76 -6.87 -33.75
N VAL A 674 -6.51 -7.92 -33.32
CA VAL A 674 -6.45 -9.28 -33.93
C VAL A 674 -7.70 -9.64 -34.71
N GLY A 675 -8.68 -8.73 -34.86
CA GLY A 675 -9.92 -8.97 -35.59
C GLY A 675 -10.84 -10.03 -34.97
N HIS A 676 -10.97 -10.07 -33.62
CA HIS A 676 -11.80 -11.04 -32.92
C HIS A 676 -13.24 -10.54 -32.75
N LEU A 677 -14.07 -10.72 -33.80
CA LEU A 677 -15.42 -10.18 -33.87
C LEU A 677 -16.37 -10.57 -32.72
N PRO A 678 -16.38 -11.83 -32.21
CA PRO A 678 -17.27 -12.18 -31.10
C PRO A 678 -17.07 -11.33 -29.86
N VAL A 679 -15.79 -11.14 -29.46
CA VAL A 679 -15.45 -10.30 -28.30
C VAL A 679 -15.73 -8.83 -28.57
N LEU A 680 -15.44 -8.31 -29.77
CA LEU A 680 -15.78 -6.93 -30.15
C LEU A 680 -17.29 -6.65 -30.02
N ARG A 681 -18.15 -7.54 -30.50
CA ARG A 681 -19.60 -7.39 -30.36
C ARG A 681 -20.03 -7.42 -28.89
N ARG A 682 -19.43 -8.32 -28.10
CA ARG A 682 -19.69 -8.41 -26.66
C ARG A 682 -19.24 -7.16 -25.92
N THR A 683 -18.01 -6.69 -26.12
CA THR A 683 -17.48 -5.49 -25.46
C THR A 683 -18.29 -4.25 -25.82
N ARG A 684 -18.71 -4.11 -27.08
CA ARG A 684 -19.60 -3.03 -27.52
C ARG A 684 -20.93 -3.05 -26.74
N ALA A 685 -21.58 -4.20 -26.65
CA ALA A 685 -22.85 -4.33 -25.93
C ALA A 685 -22.71 -3.98 -24.45
N GLU A 686 -21.65 -4.45 -23.81
CA GLU A 686 -21.38 -4.19 -22.38
C GLU A 686 -21.02 -2.73 -22.09
N LEU A 687 -20.26 -2.07 -22.98
CA LEU A 687 -19.83 -0.68 -22.80
C LEU A 687 -20.88 0.36 -23.22
N THR A 688 -21.84 0.02 -24.06
CA THR A 688 -22.84 0.97 -24.56
C THR A 688 -23.57 1.74 -23.44
N PRO A 689 -24.00 1.10 -22.32
CA PRO A 689 -24.63 1.83 -21.23
C PRO A 689 -23.73 2.88 -20.56
N ALA A 690 -22.41 2.68 -20.61
CA ALA A 690 -21.41 3.56 -20.02
C ALA A 690 -20.87 4.62 -21.00
N ALA A 691 -21.47 4.81 -22.18
CA ALA A 691 -20.94 5.68 -23.23
C ALA A 691 -20.64 7.13 -22.78
N ALA A 692 -21.36 7.62 -21.78
CA ALA A 692 -21.16 8.96 -21.20
C ALA A 692 -20.13 8.99 -20.06
N GLU A 693 -19.59 7.84 -19.66
CA GLU A 693 -18.66 7.72 -18.53
C GLU A 693 -17.19 7.70 -19.00
N LEU A 694 -16.27 7.89 -18.06
CA LEU A 694 -14.83 7.74 -18.25
C LEU A 694 -14.38 6.34 -17.80
N ALA A 695 -13.77 5.59 -18.70
CA ALA A 695 -13.35 4.22 -18.45
C ALA A 695 -12.32 4.12 -17.30
N GLY A 696 -12.68 3.42 -16.24
CA GLY A 696 -11.84 3.23 -15.06
C GLY A 696 -11.85 4.40 -14.06
N ALA A 697 -12.30 5.61 -14.45
CA ALA A 697 -12.33 6.76 -13.55
C ALA A 697 -13.29 6.56 -12.37
N GLY A 698 -14.33 5.76 -12.56
CA GLY A 698 -15.23 5.33 -11.50
C GLY A 698 -14.57 4.53 -10.38
N SER A 699 -13.33 4.08 -10.55
CA SER A 699 -12.53 3.48 -9.47
C SER A 699 -11.88 4.50 -8.53
N GLY A 700 -11.71 5.74 -8.99
CA GLY A 700 -10.89 6.74 -8.32
C GLY A 700 -9.39 6.49 -8.45
N LEU A 701 -8.94 5.45 -9.21
CA LEU A 701 -7.54 5.07 -9.33
C LEU A 701 -6.92 5.49 -10.65
N ILE A 702 -7.59 5.19 -11.77
CA ILE A 702 -7.06 5.36 -13.12
C ILE A 702 -8.14 5.90 -14.05
N SER A 703 -7.73 6.47 -15.19
CA SER A 703 -8.65 6.83 -16.28
C SER A 703 -8.03 6.48 -17.64
N PHE A 704 -8.76 5.70 -18.42
CA PHE A 704 -8.44 5.41 -19.82
C PHE A 704 -9.12 6.37 -20.80
N GLY A 705 -9.72 7.45 -20.29
CA GLY A 705 -10.46 8.41 -21.07
C GLY A 705 -11.92 7.98 -21.38
N PRO A 706 -12.62 8.71 -22.28
CA PRO A 706 -14.04 8.49 -22.53
C PRO A 706 -14.35 7.10 -23.08
N VAL A 707 -15.32 6.39 -22.49
CA VAL A 707 -15.84 5.10 -22.99
C VAL A 707 -16.29 5.22 -24.44
N ALA A 708 -16.92 6.36 -24.81
CA ALA A 708 -17.33 6.64 -26.19
C ALA A 708 -16.17 6.57 -27.20
N HIS A 709 -14.94 6.89 -26.79
CA HIS A 709 -13.76 6.75 -27.65
C HIS A 709 -13.47 5.27 -27.94
N HIS A 710 -13.45 4.42 -26.94
CA HIS A 710 -13.24 2.97 -27.09
C HIS A 710 -14.37 2.28 -27.86
N LEU A 711 -15.61 2.77 -27.71
CA LEU A 711 -16.73 2.31 -28.51
C LEU A 711 -16.55 2.63 -30.00
N ARG A 712 -16.10 3.86 -30.34
CA ARG A 712 -15.80 4.20 -31.74
C ARG A 712 -14.70 3.32 -32.35
N THR A 713 -13.65 3.03 -31.59
CA THR A 713 -12.56 2.13 -32.03
C THR A 713 -13.11 0.71 -32.27
N ALA A 714 -13.98 0.21 -31.39
CA ALA A 714 -14.61 -1.10 -31.57
C ALA A 714 -15.55 -1.12 -32.79
N ASP A 715 -16.34 -0.06 -33.02
CA ASP A 715 -17.26 0.05 -34.18
C ASP A 715 -16.46 0.12 -35.50
N ALA A 716 -15.36 0.88 -35.54
CA ALA A 716 -14.48 0.94 -36.70
C ALA A 716 -13.88 -0.44 -37.03
N ALA A 717 -13.42 -1.18 -36.00
CA ALA A 717 -12.92 -2.53 -36.17
C ALA A 717 -14.02 -3.50 -36.65
N LEU A 718 -15.21 -3.44 -36.08
CA LEU A 718 -16.34 -4.25 -36.52
C LEU A 718 -16.69 -3.99 -37.99
N THR A 719 -16.60 -2.74 -38.44
CA THR A 719 -16.84 -2.38 -39.86
C THR A 719 -15.72 -2.88 -40.78
N ALA A 720 -14.46 -2.73 -40.37
CA ALA A 720 -13.29 -3.15 -41.14
C ALA A 720 -13.24 -4.67 -41.38
N TYR A 721 -13.69 -5.45 -40.41
CA TYR A 721 -13.70 -6.91 -40.47
C TYR A 721 -15.07 -7.52 -40.87
N ALA A 722 -16.07 -6.68 -41.17
CA ALA A 722 -17.34 -7.15 -41.70
C ALA A 722 -17.14 -7.74 -43.08
N PRO A 723 -17.69 -8.93 -43.43
CA PRO A 723 -17.62 -9.44 -44.79
C PRO A 723 -18.33 -8.42 -45.71
N PRO A 724 -17.81 -8.17 -46.95
CA PRO A 724 -18.45 -7.28 -47.88
C PRO A 724 -19.91 -7.69 -48.08
N SER A 725 -20.82 -6.76 -47.83
CA SER A 725 -22.25 -6.93 -48.05
C SER A 725 -22.49 -7.20 -49.55
N GLY A 726 -22.61 -8.46 -49.98
CA GLY A 726 -22.86 -8.74 -51.39
C GLY A 726 -22.59 -10.19 -51.88
N VAL A 727 -22.30 -11.15 -50.99
CA VAL A 727 -22.29 -12.58 -51.46
C VAL A 727 -23.56 -13.25 -50.90
N PRO A 728 -24.54 -13.62 -51.79
CA PRO A 728 -25.67 -14.42 -51.36
C PRO A 728 -25.15 -15.79 -50.92
N ALA A 729 -25.70 -16.27 -49.79
CA ALA A 729 -25.41 -17.62 -49.28
C ALA A 729 -25.75 -18.66 -50.37
N GLY A 730 -24.72 -19.06 -51.07
CA GLY A 730 -24.82 -20.15 -52.06
C GLY A 730 -25.10 -21.47 -51.36
N ASP A 731 -26.17 -22.07 -51.81
CA ASP A 731 -26.71 -23.38 -51.48
C ASP A 731 -25.60 -24.47 -51.53
N CYS A 732 -25.02 -24.81 -50.41
CA CYS A 732 -24.19 -26.00 -50.31
C CYS A 732 -25.08 -27.21 -50.12
N ARG A 733 -25.64 -27.73 -51.22
CA ARG A 733 -26.11 -29.11 -51.29
C ARG A 733 -24.88 -29.98 -51.57
N HIS A 734 -24.64 -30.92 -50.71
CA HIS A 734 -23.66 -32.02 -50.86
C HIS A 734 -23.95 -32.88 -52.08
N PRO A 735 -22.92 -33.55 -52.66
CA PRO A 735 -22.99 -34.94 -52.94
C PRO A 735 -22.43 -35.82 -51.81
#